data_fea0ee5fb426e34d5a9e5dc659777de0
#
_entry.id   fea0ee5fb426e34d5a9e5dc659777de0
#
_cell.length_a   1.000
_cell.length_b   1.000
_cell.length_c   1.000
_cell.angle_alpha   90.00
_cell.angle_beta   90.00
_cell.angle_gamma   90.00
#
_symmetry.space_group_name_H-M   'P 1'
#
loop_
_entity.id
_entity.type
_entity.pdbx_description
1 polymer ?
#
loop_
_entity_poly.entity_id
_entity_poly.type
_entity_poly.pdbx_seq_one_letter_code
_entity_poly.pdbx_strand_id
1 'polypeptide(L)'
;MLPPLDEIDGFMVRPGFYNSEGAVPTARGVSFTIHSVGATGCTLLLFRPQEKEPYARLKYPEAYHIGNTFAMLVFGLKIDEFEYAFQLDGPYDESRGLLFDKNNVLLDPFAKAVTGQRNWGERPESDEGFVYHARVVENNFDWGKMTFPEIPAEDLIIYETHVRGFSKDASSGVTAGGTFEGLRQKIPYLKDLGVNAIELLPIFEFDEMESARVVDGVQLYNYWGYNTVSFFAPNTSYSSVVEHNHEGDELKLLISELKANGMEVILDVVFNHTAEGNENGPCFSFKGIDNNIYYMLTPDGHYYNFSGCGNAMNCNHPIMRKFIIDCLRYWVMEYRVDGFRFDLASILTRDQNGAPMPDPPILQGIACDPILGHVKLIAEAWDAAGLYQVGSFPAFRRWSEWNGRYRDDMRRFLKGDGSMAGTAINRIIGSTDLYDPVHRGESASVNFLTCHDGFTLYDLYSYNTKHNEKNGWNNTDGDNNGNSWNCGVEGETDDPQIEGLRRRMVKNAFATLLCSRGPAMFYGGDEFCNTQFGNNNAYCQDNIISWLDWTRLEKYREIHDFVRYMIGFRKRYAILRKKTKPVACNLPEISIHNGYPWNGGTDSNSRLIGIMYAGRDEHDTRDDIVFYCMNAYWETLVMQLPELPNGLQWKVCVNTSVEYKDGRDMESYTEFYYKKTLKVPPRTAIVLVAE
;
A
#
# COMPACT_ATOMS: atom_id res chain seq x y z
N MET A 1 -22.66 19.12 32.46
CA MET A 1 -21.18 19.29 32.42
C MET A 1 -20.76 20.08 33.66
N LEU A 2 -19.70 19.66 34.33
CA LEU A 2 -19.21 20.28 35.55
C LEU A 2 -18.68 21.71 35.28
N PRO A 3 -18.75 22.67 36.24
CA PRO A 3 -18.28 24.04 36.06
C PRO A 3 -16.73 24.10 35.98
N PRO A 4 -16.16 25.24 35.56
CA PRO A 4 -14.73 25.53 35.73
C PRO A 4 -14.30 25.44 37.18
N LEU A 5 -13.03 25.12 37.42
CA LEU A 5 -12.43 25.07 38.77
C LEU A 5 -11.34 26.13 38.97
N ASP A 6 -10.59 26.41 37.89
CA ASP A 6 -9.44 27.31 37.92
C ASP A 6 -9.49 28.29 36.74
N GLU A 7 -8.64 29.32 36.79
CA GLU A 7 -8.36 30.26 35.70
C GLU A 7 -6.85 30.30 35.44
N ILE A 8 -6.45 30.10 34.17
CA ILE A 8 -5.04 30.10 33.76
C ILE A 8 -4.92 30.98 32.50
N ASP A 9 -4.10 32.01 32.55
CA ASP A 9 -3.83 32.93 31.44
C ASP A 9 -5.13 33.50 30.81
N GLY A 10 -6.13 33.80 31.66
CA GLY A 10 -7.45 34.33 31.23
C GLY A 10 -8.45 33.27 30.74
N PHE A 11 -8.08 32.01 30.75
CA PHE A 11 -8.98 30.91 30.37
C PHE A 11 -9.51 30.17 31.58
N MET A 12 -10.80 29.92 31.58
CA MET A 12 -11.45 29.05 32.55
C MET A 12 -11.12 27.59 32.24
N VAL A 13 -10.64 26.82 33.21
CA VAL A 13 -10.17 25.45 33.03
C VAL A 13 -10.67 24.50 34.13
N ARG A 14 -10.51 23.20 33.86
CA ARG A 14 -10.68 22.12 34.85
C ARG A 14 -9.92 20.87 34.36
N PRO A 15 -9.80 19.78 35.20
CA PRO A 15 -9.30 18.49 34.74
C PRO A 15 -10.06 18.00 33.48
N GLY A 16 -9.33 17.54 32.49
CA GLY A 16 -9.86 17.03 31.21
C GLY A 16 -10.23 15.54 31.25
N PHE A 17 -10.21 14.91 30.07
CA PHE A 17 -10.61 13.51 29.87
C PHE A 17 -9.39 12.59 29.82
N TYR A 18 -8.97 12.05 30.94
CA TYR A 18 -7.76 11.21 31.04
C TYR A 18 -7.78 9.93 30.19
N ASN A 19 -8.93 9.50 29.71
CA ASN A 19 -9.08 8.29 28.89
C ASN A 19 -9.10 8.55 27.38
N SER A 20 -8.95 9.81 26.94
CA SER A 20 -9.04 10.22 25.55
C SER A 20 -7.85 11.08 25.17
N GLU A 21 -6.89 10.49 24.51
CA GLU A 21 -5.68 11.17 24.03
C GLU A 21 -6.02 12.24 22.98
N GLY A 22 -5.16 13.27 22.90
CA GLY A 22 -5.29 14.37 21.95
C GLY A 22 -6.35 15.41 22.35
N ALA A 23 -6.83 16.17 21.35
CA ALA A 23 -7.83 17.20 21.56
C ALA A 23 -9.26 16.67 21.28
N VAL A 24 -10.12 16.77 22.26
CA VAL A 24 -11.54 16.33 22.18
C VAL A 24 -12.47 17.52 22.35
N PRO A 25 -13.17 17.95 21.27
CA PRO A 25 -14.12 19.05 21.33
C PRO A 25 -15.36 18.67 22.15
N THR A 26 -15.92 19.65 22.85
CA THR A 26 -17.15 19.54 23.62
C THR A 26 -18.04 20.76 23.38
N ALA A 27 -19.29 20.70 23.78
CA ALA A 27 -20.21 21.83 23.65
C ALA A 27 -19.77 23.12 24.41
N ARG A 28 -18.73 23.09 25.24
CA ARG A 28 -18.29 24.22 26.04
C ARG A 28 -16.81 24.60 25.88
N GLY A 29 -16.02 23.82 25.14
CA GLY A 29 -14.59 24.00 24.96
C GLY A 29 -13.94 22.71 24.52
N VAL A 30 -12.63 22.61 24.69
CA VAL A 30 -11.82 21.46 24.20
C VAL A 30 -11.02 20.85 25.35
N SER A 31 -11.05 19.53 25.46
CA SER A 31 -10.18 18.76 26.37
C SER A 31 -8.91 18.37 25.65
N PHE A 32 -7.76 18.73 26.22
CA PHE A 32 -6.44 18.37 25.70
C PHE A 32 -5.76 17.39 26.65
N THR A 33 -5.38 16.24 26.13
CA THR A 33 -4.79 15.16 26.90
C THR A 33 -3.53 14.65 26.23
N ILE A 34 -2.42 14.60 26.98
CA ILE A 34 -1.16 14.06 26.53
C ILE A 34 -0.57 13.12 27.59
N HIS A 35 -0.03 11.99 27.13
CA HIS A 35 0.67 11.02 27.96
C HIS A 35 2.19 11.23 27.83
N SER A 36 2.89 11.29 28.95
CA SER A 36 4.35 11.22 28.98
C SER A 36 4.83 10.65 30.30
N VAL A 37 5.71 9.65 30.23
CA VAL A 37 6.29 8.97 31.40
C VAL A 37 7.39 9.81 32.05
N GLY A 38 8.17 10.51 31.23
CA GLY A 38 9.35 11.25 31.68
C GLY A 38 9.09 12.73 31.97
N ALA A 39 7.97 13.29 31.54
CA ALA A 39 7.69 14.71 31.71
C ALA A 39 7.39 15.08 33.16
N THR A 40 8.00 16.14 33.66
CA THR A 40 7.76 16.73 34.98
C THR A 40 6.81 17.92 34.91
N GLY A 41 6.50 18.42 33.73
CA GLY A 41 5.56 19.52 33.50
C GLY A 41 5.08 19.56 32.05
N CYS A 42 3.88 20.10 31.85
CA CYS A 42 3.27 20.27 30.56
C CYS A 42 2.70 21.69 30.43
N THR A 43 2.83 22.28 29.24
CA THR A 43 2.21 23.56 28.86
C THR A 43 1.51 23.36 27.52
N LEU A 44 0.23 23.70 27.46
CA LEU A 44 -0.54 23.82 26.23
C LEU A 44 -0.27 25.19 25.60
N LEU A 45 0.10 25.22 24.35
CA LEU A 45 0.25 26.42 23.56
C LEU A 45 -0.96 26.59 22.64
N LEU A 46 -1.54 27.78 22.62
CA LEU A 46 -2.64 28.13 21.69
C LEU A 46 -2.15 29.19 20.71
N PHE A 47 -2.34 28.94 19.44
CA PHE A 47 -1.95 29.83 18.33
C PHE A 47 -3.20 30.31 17.60
N ARG A 48 -3.17 31.52 17.06
CA ARG A 48 -4.12 31.87 16.02
C ARG A 48 -3.82 31.05 14.75
N PRO A 49 -4.81 30.75 13.92
CA PRO A 49 -4.57 29.99 12.70
C PRO A 49 -3.44 30.60 11.87
N GLN A 50 -2.40 29.80 11.62
CA GLN A 50 -1.16 30.16 10.88
C GLN A 50 -0.23 31.19 11.52
N GLU A 51 -0.44 31.58 12.76
CA GLU A 51 0.52 32.41 13.50
C GLU A 51 1.60 31.55 14.15
N LYS A 52 2.84 32.04 14.15
CA LYS A 52 4.01 31.35 14.75
C LYS A 52 4.07 31.49 16.27
N GLU A 53 3.61 32.64 16.81
CA GLU A 53 3.68 32.91 18.23
C GLU A 53 2.37 32.52 18.92
N PRO A 54 2.44 31.78 20.00
CA PRO A 54 1.25 31.46 20.77
C PRO A 54 0.68 32.70 21.46
N TYR A 55 -0.61 32.88 21.32
CA TYR A 55 -1.33 33.94 22.04
C TYR A 55 -1.66 33.58 23.49
N ALA A 56 -1.55 32.28 23.87
CA ALA A 56 -1.73 31.82 25.24
C ALA A 56 -0.82 30.63 25.55
N ARG A 57 -0.37 30.53 26.84
CA ARG A 57 0.49 29.49 27.36
C ARG A 57 -0.12 28.95 28.64
N LEU A 58 -0.88 27.86 28.57
CA LEU A 58 -1.61 27.29 29.68
C LEU A 58 -0.80 26.17 30.34
N LYS A 59 -0.12 26.48 31.43
CA LYS A 59 0.62 25.48 32.21
C LYS A 59 -0.37 24.58 32.96
N TYR A 60 -0.23 23.26 32.82
CA TYR A 60 -1.06 22.31 33.56
C TYR A 60 -0.80 22.39 35.05
N PRO A 61 -1.83 22.56 35.90
CA PRO A 61 -1.71 22.41 37.34
C PRO A 61 -1.25 20.98 37.71
N GLU A 62 -0.53 20.85 38.82
CA GLU A 62 -0.12 19.54 39.33
C GLU A 62 -1.32 18.62 39.59
N ALA A 63 -2.44 19.17 40.03
CA ALA A 63 -3.70 18.42 40.25
C ALA A 63 -4.36 17.91 38.90
N TYR A 64 -3.87 18.35 37.74
CA TYR A 64 -4.36 17.92 36.42
C TYR A 64 -3.40 16.88 35.78
N HIS A 65 -2.44 16.38 36.56
CA HIS A 65 -1.53 15.30 36.23
C HIS A 65 -1.87 14.09 37.06
N ILE A 66 -2.34 13.02 36.45
CA ILE A 66 -2.68 11.74 37.11
C ILE A 66 -1.91 10.60 36.46
N GLY A 67 -1.10 9.89 37.24
CA GLY A 67 -0.19 8.89 36.70
C GLY A 67 0.84 9.54 35.78
N ASN A 68 0.82 9.16 34.51
CA ASN A 68 1.69 9.73 33.44
C ASN A 68 0.89 10.57 32.45
N THR A 69 -0.32 11.03 32.81
CA THR A 69 -1.23 11.71 31.87
C THR A 69 -1.59 13.10 32.37
N PHE A 70 -1.35 14.09 31.51
CA PHE A 70 -1.80 15.46 31.71
C PHE A 70 -3.11 15.67 30.94
N ALA A 71 -4.17 16.15 31.60
CA ALA A 71 -5.46 16.36 30.97
C ALA A 71 -6.12 17.64 31.47
N MET A 72 -6.47 18.57 30.55
CA MET A 72 -7.09 19.84 30.85
C MET A 72 -8.19 20.16 29.86
N LEU A 73 -9.39 20.48 30.37
CA LEU A 73 -10.48 21.04 29.60
C LEU A 73 -10.41 22.58 29.67
N VAL A 74 -10.28 23.20 28.52
CA VAL A 74 -10.26 24.67 28.36
C VAL A 74 -11.62 25.12 27.84
N PHE A 75 -12.31 25.97 28.58
CA PHE A 75 -13.64 26.45 28.24
C PHE A 75 -13.58 27.63 27.26
N GLY A 76 -14.63 27.77 26.45
CA GLY A 76 -14.82 28.91 25.56
C GLY A 76 -14.00 28.88 24.27
N LEU A 77 -13.18 27.84 24.05
CA LEU A 77 -12.47 27.68 22.79
C LEU A 77 -13.42 27.28 21.67
N LYS A 78 -13.29 27.93 20.53
CA LYS A 78 -13.94 27.55 19.27
C LYS A 78 -12.87 26.98 18.35
N ILE A 79 -13.15 25.82 17.78
CA ILE A 79 -12.16 25.03 17.05
C ILE A 79 -11.62 25.71 15.77
N ASP A 80 -12.38 26.61 15.19
CA ASP A 80 -12.01 27.41 14.01
C ASP A 80 -11.11 28.63 14.32
N GLU A 81 -10.95 28.98 15.61
CA GLU A 81 -10.22 30.18 16.05
C GLU A 81 -8.81 29.90 16.54
N PHE A 82 -8.38 28.61 16.65
CA PHE A 82 -7.07 28.26 17.20
C PHE A 82 -6.44 27.01 16.58
N GLU A 83 -5.14 26.94 16.74
CA GLU A 83 -4.27 25.76 16.59
C GLU A 83 -3.53 25.54 17.90
N TYR A 84 -3.00 24.33 18.12
CA TYR A 84 -2.35 24.03 19.38
C TYR A 84 -1.09 23.17 19.23
N ALA A 85 -0.23 23.24 20.24
CA ALA A 85 0.91 22.37 20.42
C ALA A 85 1.20 22.21 21.93
N PHE A 86 2.16 21.36 22.25
CA PHE A 86 2.62 21.16 23.63
C PHE A 86 4.07 21.60 23.84
N GLN A 87 4.41 21.95 25.07
CA GLN A 87 5.77 22.00 25.58
C GLN A 87 5.86 21.10 26.81
N LEU A 88 6.87 20.25 26.86
CA LEU A 88 7.09 19.33 27.98
C LEU A 88 8.43 19.66 28.67
N ASP A 89 8.39 19.75 29.99
CA ASP A 89 9.56 19.88 30.84
C ASP A 89 9.95 18.50 31.41
N GLY A 90 11.23 18.23 31.55
CA GLY A 90 11.72 16.95 32.05
C GLY A 90 13.26 16.84 31.96
N PRO A 91 13.81 15.65 32.23
CA PRO A 91 15.25 15.43 32.16
C PRO A 91 15.79 15.46 30.73
N TYR A 92 16.98 16.05 30.55
CA TYR A 92 17.72 15.98 29.31
C TYR A 92 19.00 15.17 29.51
N ASP A 93 19.12 14.03 28.85
CA ASP A 93 20.27 13.12 28.87
C ASP A 93 20.29 12.27 27.60
N GLU A 94 21.03 12.70 26.60
CA GLU A 94 21.12 12.03 25.29
C GLU A 94 21.54 10.56 25.41
N SER A 95 22.49 10.29 26.33
CA SER A 95 23.01 8.93 26.53
C SER A 95 21.95 7.93 27.06
N ARG A 96 20.83 8.44 27.58
CA ARG A 96 19.67 7.68 28.03
C ARG A 96 18.45 7.85 27.15
N GLY A 97 18.61 8.57 26.04
CA GLY A 97 17.51 8.89 25.13
C GLY A 97 16.44 9.81 25.75
N LEU A 98 16.80 10.68 26.69
CA LEU A 98 15.88 11.64 27.32
C LEU A 98 16.11 13.00 26.70
N LEU A 99 15.14 13.53 25.93
CA LEU A 99 15.30 14.73 25.11
C LEU A 99 14.26 15.81 25.44
N PHE A 100 13.87 15.95 26.73
CA PHE A 100 12.90 16.97 27.15
C PHE A 100 13.52 18.37 27.07
N ASP A 101 12.86 19.27 26.37
CA ASP A 101 13.20 20.70 26.34
C ASP A 101 11.89 21.51 26.41
N LYS A 102 11.69 22.22 27.53
CA LYS A 102 10.52 23.06 27.76
C LYS A 102 10.33 24.21 26.76
N ASN A 103 11.34 24.50 25.92
CA ASN A 103 11.24 25.51 24.86
C ASN A 103 10.84 24.91 23.52
N ASN A 104 10.90 23.58 23.39
CA ASN A 104 10.56 22.91 22.15
C ASN A 104 9.05 22.83 21.97
N VAL A 105 8.59 23.19 20.78
CA VAL A 105 7.15 23.10 20.40
C VAL A 105 6.91 21.73 19.81
N LEU A 106 6.00 20.98 20.42
CA LEU A 106 5.75 19.59 20.09
C LEU A 106 4.36 19.39 19.53
N LEU A 107 4.29 18.81 18.34
CA LEU A 107 3.05 18.37 17.71
C LEU A 107 2.43 17.23 18.56
N ASP A 108 1.13 17.31 18.77
CA ASP A 108 0.38 16.23 19.37
C ASP A 108 0.43 14.97 18.47
N PRO A 109 0.90 13.80 18.96
CA PRO A 109 0.89 12.55 18.20
C PRO A 109 -0.51 12.13 17.73
N PHE A 110 -1.57 12.59 18.39
CA PHE A 110 -2.96 12.32 18.04
C PHE A 110 -3.63 13.45 17.24
N ALA A 111 -2.84 14.35 16.65
CA ALA A 111 -3.35 15.43 15.80
C ALA A 111 -4.12 14.87 14.60
N LYS A 112 -5.35 15.36 14.40
CA LYS A 112 -6.24 14.90 13.32
C LYS A 112 -6.18 15.78 12.08
N ALA A 113 -5.53 16.93 12.18
CA ALA A 113 -5.11 17.81 11.11
C ALA A 113 -3.90 18.60 11.57
N VAL A 114 -3.06 19.02 10.64
CA VAL A 114 -1.81 19.73 10.89
C VAL A 114 -1.82 21.04 10.12
N THR A 115 -1.30 22.11 10.74
CA THR A 115 -1.14 23.40 10.09
C THR A 115 -0.02 23.39 9.07
N GLY A 116 -0.20 24.10 7.98
CA GLY A 116 0.87 24.65 7.18
C GLY A 116 1.06 24.05 5.80
N GLN A 117 0.57 22.86 5.53
CA GLN A 117 0.78 22.18 4.24
C GLN A 117 -0.49 22.16 3.40
N ARG A 118 -0.96 23.35 2.98
CA ARG A 118 -2.19 23.46 2.21
C ARG A 118 -2.05 23.16 0.73
N ASN A 119 -0.90 23.51 0.18
CA ASN A 119 -0.61 23.31 -1.23
C ASN A 119 0.61 22.40 -1.33
N TRP A 120 0.53 21.46 -2.24
CA TRP A 120 1.64 20.55 -2.49
C TRP A 120 2.94 21.30 -2.81
N GLY A 121 4.02 20.92 -2.09
CA GLY A 121 5.35 21.47 -2.29
C GLY A 121 5.54 22.92 -1.82
N GLU A 122 4.63 23.43 -1.00
CA GLU A 122 4.72 24.76 -0.41
C GLU A 122 4.71 24.65 1.11
N ARG A 123 5.58 25.43 1.77
CA ARG A 123 5.47 25.72 3.20
C ARG A 123 4.84 27.10 3.40
N PRO A 124 4.09 27.31 4.50
CA PRO A 124 3.36 28.59 4.73
C PRO A 124 4.28 29.80 4.79
N GLU A 125 5.55 29.60 5.15
CA GLU A 125 6.56 30.65 5.30
C GLU A 125 7.99 30.12 5.09
N SER A 126 8.98 31.05 5.06
CA SER A 126 10.41 30.68 4.94
C SER A 126 10.80 29.57 5.93
N ASP A 127 11.69 28.69 5.52
CA ASP A 127 12.13 27.50 6.28
C ASP A 127 12.64 27.79 7.70
N GLU A 128 13.05 29.03 7.99
CA GLU A 128 13.49 29.44 9.32
C GLU A 128 12.29 29.53 10.29
N GLY A 129 12.23 28.57 11.22
CA GLY A 129 11.26 28.56 12.32
C GLY A 129 9.89 27.99 11.99
N PHE A 130 9.78 27.15 10.94
CA PHE A 130 8.55 26.37 10.71
C PHE A 130 8.33 25.36 11.85
N VAL A 131 7.11 25.35 12.40
CA VAL A 131 6.69 24.45 13.47
C VAL A 131 5.34 23.88 13.15
N TYR A 132 5.16 22.58 13.34
CA TYR A 132 3.85 21.93 13.17
C TYR A 132 2.93 22.27 14.32
N HIS A 133 1.73 22.75 14.02
CA HIS A 133 0.64 22.90 14.98
C HIS A 133 -0.48 21.90 14.66
N ALA A 134 -1.05 21.36 15.72
CA ALA A 134 -2.22 20.49 15.61
C ALA A 134 -3.51 21.31 15.49
N ARG A 135 -4.49 20.74 14.76
CA ARG A 135 -5.82 21.29 14.63
C ARG A 135 -6.88 20.30 15.09
N VAL A 136 -7.98 20.86 15.60
CA VAL A 136 -9.16 20.07 15.97
C VAL A 136 -10.08 20.00 14.77
N VAL A 137 -10.53 18.79 14.41
CA VAL A 137 -11.48 18.59 13.30
C VAL A 137 -12.89 18.35 13.81
N GLU A 138 -13.88 18.79 13.04
CA GLU A 138 -15.27 18.40 13.25
C GLU A 138 -15.51 17.01 12.68
N ASN A 139 -16.16 16.17 13.47
CA ASN A 139 -16.47 14.80 13.05
C ASN A 139 -17.99 14.68 12.77
N ASN A 140 -18.47 15.42 11.78
CA ASN A 140 -19.88 15.52 11.40
C ASN A 140 -20.15 15.11 9.94
N PHE A 141 -19.21 14.44 9.28
CA PHE A 141 -19.38 13.97 7.90
C PHE A 141 -20.58 13.00 7.80
N ASP A 142 -21.49 13.32 6.89
CA ASP A 142 -22.68 12.47 6.63
C ASP A 142 -22.31 11.31 5.68
N TRP A 143 -22.15 10.13 6.23
CA TRP A 143 -21.89 8.92 5.47
C TRP A 143 -23.13 8.37 4.72
N GLY A 144 -24.33 8.91 4.95
CA GLY A 144 -25.56 8.44 4.32
C GLY A 144 -25.83 6.94 4.53
N LYS A 145 -26.39 6.29 3.52
CA LYS A 145 -26.55 4.83 3.49
C LYS A 145 -25.30 4.21 2.90
N MET A 146 -24.36 3.83 3.76
CA MET A 146 -23.16 3.12 3.30
C MET A 146 -23.46 1.67 2.90
N THR A 147 -22.81 1.25 1.83
CA THR A 147 -22.62 -0.16 1.48
C THR A 147 -21.19 -0.55 1.83
N PHE A 148 -21.02 -1.74 2.42
CA PHE A 148 -19.72 -2.34 2.66
C PHE A 148 -19.56 -3.47 1.66
N PRO A 149 -18.58 -3.42 0.75
CA PRO A 149 -18.38 -4.48 -0.24
C PRO A 149 -18.07 -5.84 0.38
N GLU A 150 -17.34 -5.86 1.50
CA GLU A 150 -16.95 -7.08 2.26
C GLU A 150 -16.39 -8.19 1.35
N ILE A 151 -15.44 -7.83 0.50
CA ILE A 151 -14.89 -8.72 -0.51
C ILE A 151 -14.01 -9.77 0.18
N PRO A 152 -14.24 -11.08 -0.06
CA PRO A 152 -13.33 -12.12 0.41
C PRO A 152 -11.91 -11.88 -0.08
N ALA A 153 -10.91 -12.13 0.77
CA ALA A 153 -9.52 -11.80 0.45
C ALA A 153 -9.02 -12.48 -0.84
N GLU A 154 -9.45 -13.74 -1.09
CA GLU A 154 -9.12 -14.48 -2.32
C GLU A 154 -9.73 -13.87 -3.59
N ASP A 155 -10.77 -13.06 -3.45
CA ASP A 155 -11.48 -12.42 -4.55
C ASP A 155 -10.93 -11.00 -4.84
N LEU A 156 -9.96 -10.50 -4.05
CA LEU A 156 -9.37 -9.18 -4.24
C LEU A 156 -8.57 -9.11 -5.55
N ILE A 157 -8.78 -7.99 -6.24
CA ILE A 157 -7.98 -7.51 -7.36
C ILE A 157 -7.58 -6.09 -6.99
N ILE A 158 -6.37 -5.96 -6.46
CA ILE A 158 -5.85 -4.76 -5.84
C ILE A 158 -5.15 -3.89 -6.89
N TYR A 159 -5.54 -2.63 -6.94
CA TYR A 159 -4.92 -1.58 -7.75
C TYR A 159 -4.14 -0.66 -6.82
N GLU A 160 -2.83 -0.80 -6.79
CA GLU A 160 -1.94 0.06 -6.01
C GLU A 160 -1.71 1.37 -6.75
N THR A 161 -1.88 2.52 -6.09
CA THR A 161 -1.67 3.81 -6.73
C THR A 161 -1.31 4.93 -5.77
N HIS A 162 -0.59 5.94 -6.29
CA HIS A 162 -0.28 7.17 -5.60
C HIS A 162 -1.36 8.22 -5.89
N VAL A 163 -1.94 8.83 -4.85
CA VAL A 163 -3.04 9.81 -5.00
C VAL A 163 -2.69 10.90 -6.00
N ARG A 164 -1.49 11.50 -5.85
CA ARG A 164 -1.08 12.60 -6.72
C ARG A 164 -0.73 12.12 -8.13
N GLY A 165 0.13 11.13 -8.27
CA GLY A 165 0.61 10.63 -9.56
C GLY A 165 -0.48 10.08 -10.45
N PHE A 166 -1.54 9.52 -9.86
CA PHE A 166 -2.64 8.94 -10.59
C PHE A 166 -3.34 9.90 -11.56
N SER A 167 -3.52 11.17 -11.16
CA SER A 167 -4.31 12.12 -11.93
C SER A 167 -3.64 13.47 -12.16
N LYS A 168 -2.38 13.66 -11.75
CA LYS A 168 -1.70 14.96 -11.82
C LYS A 168 -1.41 15.42 -13.24
N ASP A 169 -1.04 14.50 -14.12
CA ASP A 169 -0.79 14.84 -15.50
C ASP A 169 -2.06 15.38 -16.19
N ALA A 170 -1.91 16.41 -17.00
CA ALA A 170 -3.03 17.06 -17.71
C ALA A 170 -3.80 16.10 -18.62
N SER A 171 -3.15 15.04 -19.13
CA SER A 171 -3.78 14.00 -19.94
C SER A 171 -4.83 13.19 -19.20
N SER A 172 -4.84 13.27 -17.86
CA SER A 172 -5.90 12.64 -17.05
C SER A 172 -7.29 13.21 -17.34
N GLY A 173 -7.37 14.48 -17.78
CA GLY A 173 -8.63 15.16 -18.09
C GLY A 173 -9.52 15.47 -16.89
N VAL A 174 -9.01 15.33 -15.67
CA VAL A 174 -9.75 15.69 -14.45
C VAL A 174 -9.56 17.16 -14.07
N THR A 175 -10.48 17.73 -13.29
CA THR A 175 -10.45 19.14 -12.92
C THR A 175 -9.54 19.44 -11.73
N ALA A 176 -9.35 18.44 -10.85
CA ALA A 176 -8.54 18.56 -9.62
C ALA A 176 -7.40 17.54 -9.64
N GLY A 177 -6.50 17.65 -10.63
CA GLY A 177 -5.41 16.69 -10.83
C GLY A 177 -4.44 16.62 -9.65
N GLY A 178 -4.18 15.39 -9.19
CA GLY A 178 -3.25 15.11 -8.10
C GLY A 178 -3.86 15.20 -6.70
N THR A 179 -5.17 15.11 -6.58
CA THR A 179 -5.90 15.17 -5.32
C THR A 179 -6.88 14.01 -5.13
N PHE A 180 -7.47 13.86 -3.94
CA PHE A 180 -8.55 12.90 -3.68
C PHE A 180 -9.72 13.09 -4.64
N GLU A 181 -10.10 14.34 -4.93
CA GLU A 181 -11.14 14.67 -5.92
C GLU A 181 -10.75 14.21 -7.33
N GLY A 182 -9.49 14.39 -7.74
CA GLY A 182 -8.99 13.93 -9.03
C GLY A 182 -9.08 12.41 -9.18
N LEU A 183 -8.76 11.66 -8.11
CA LEU A 183 -8.93 10.22 -8.07
C LEU A 183 -10.42 9.84 -8.11
N ARG A 184 -11.26 10.54 -7.36
CA ARG A 184 -12.71 10.33 -7.34
C ARG A 184 -13.34 10.44 -8.75
N GLN A 185 -12.91 11.42 -9.54
CA GLN A 185 -13.37 11.58 -10.92
C GLN A 185 -13.00 10.41 -11.83
N LYS A 186 -12.02 9.59 -11.46
CA LYS A 186 -11.59 8.39 -12.19
C LYS A 186 -12.24 7.08 -11.71
N ILE A 187 -13.12 7.11 -10.73
CA ILE A 187 -13.86 5.91 -10.27
C ILE A 187 -14.56 5.16 -11.42
N PRO A 188 -15.22 5.82 -12.39
CA PRO A 188 -15.81 5.12 -13.53
C PRO A 188 -14.78 4.30 -14.34
N TYR A 189 -13.55 4.78 -14.50
CA TYR A 189 -12.46 4.06 -15.16
C TYR A 189 -12.08 2.80 -14.37
N LEU A 190 -11.84 2.94 -13.05
CA LEU A 190 -11.48 1.82 -12.18
C LEU A 190 -12.56 0.74 -12.16
N LYS A 191 -13.83 1.16 -12.15
CA LYS A 191 -14.98 0.26 -12.22
C LYS A 191 -15.05 -0.49 -13.55
N ASP A 192 -14.83 0.20 -14.68
CA ASP A 192 -14.83 -0.41 -16.02
C ASP A 192 -13.67 -1.40 -16.17
N LEU A 193 -12.48 -1.07 -15.67
CA LEU A 193 -11.33 -1.97 -15.60
C LEU A 193 -11.64 -3.23 -14.81
N GLY A 194 -12.47 -3.10 -13.77
CA GLY A 194 -12.99 -4.21 -12.98
C GLY A 194 -12.19 -4.52 -11.71
N VAL A 195 -11.28 -3.67 -11.29
CA VAL A 195 -10.64 -3.80 -9.97
C VAL A 195 -11.65 -3.63 -8.84
N ASN A 196 -11.39 -4.19 -7.68
CA ASN A 196 -12.33 -4.16 -6.55
C ASN A 196 -11.70 -3.76 -5.22
N ALA A 197 -10.41 -3.45 -5.21
CA ALA A 197 -9.73 -2.84 -4.08
C ALA A 197 -8.70 -1.83 -4.58
N ILE A 198 -8.64 -0.66 -3.94
CA ILE A 198 -7.66 0.39 -4.23
C ILE A 198 -6.72 0.47 -3.04
N GLU A 199 -5.44 0.22 -3.26
CA GLU A 199 -4.38 0.40 -2.26
C GLU A 199 -3.71 1.74 -2.53
N LEU A 200 -3.86 2.67 -1.58
CA LEU A 200 -3.30 4.01 -1.66
C LEU A 200 -1.92 4.03 -1.00
N LEU A 201 -0.90 4.48 -1.73
CA LEU A 201 0.39 4.85 -1.14
C LEU A 201 0.14 5.84 0.00
N PRO A 202 1.12 6.07 0.92
CA PRO A 202 0.86 6.77 2.16
C PRO A 202 0.08 8.07 2.00
N ILE A 203 -1.02 8.16 2.73
CA ILE A 203 -1.90 9.33 2.74
C ILE A 203 -1.92 10.03 4.12
N PHE A 204 -1.17 9.51 5.09
CA PHE A 204 -0.98 10.22 6.35
C PHE A 204 -0.20 11.50 6.11
N GLU A 205 -0.36 12.49 6.99
CA GLU A 205 0.34 13.76 6.84
C GLU A 205 1.86 13.57 6.84
N PHE A 206 2.51 14.05 5.78
CA PHE A 206 3.96 14.10 5.62
C PHE A 206 4.36 15.45 5.02
N ASP A 207 5.63 15.82 5.15
CA ASP A 207 6.16 17.06 4.60
C ASP A 207 6.80 16.81 3.24
N GLU A 208 6.16 17.30 2.17
CA GLU A 208 6.66 17.18 0.80
C GLU A 208 8.00 17.91 0.61
N MET A 209 8.22 18.94 1.43
CA MET A 209 9.46 19.74 1.40
C MET A 209 10.60 19.14 2.22
N GLU A 210 10.34 18.06 2.96
CA GLU A 210 11.40 17.36 3.66
C GLU A 210 12.41 16.80 2.65
N SER A 211 13.70 17.11 2.86
CA SER A 211 14.76 16.71 1.94
C SER A 211 14.59 17.22 0.50
N ALA A 212 13.74 18.22 0.29
CA ALA A 212 13.56 18.85 -1.01
C ALA A 212 14.90 19.43 -1.51
N ARG A 213 15.20 19.19 -2.78
CA ARG A 213 16.46 19.60 -3.41
C ARG A 213 16.29 19.82 -4.89
N VAL A 214 17.25 20.53 -5.49
CA VAL A 214 17.30 20.74 -6.94
C VAL A 214 18.38 19.86 -7.56
N VAL A 215 18.03 19.06 -8.54
CA VAL A 215 18.94 18.22 -9.32
C VAL A 215 18.76 18.57 -10.80
N ASP A 216 19.82 18.98 -11.48
CA ASP A 216 19.80 19.39 -12.89
C ASP A 216 18.69 20.40 -13.25
N GLY A 217 18.40 21.32 -12.30
CA GLY A 217 17.37 22.35 -12.47
C GLY A 217 15.93 21.88 -12.21
N VAL A 218 15.73 20.62 -11.79
CA VAL A 218 14.43 20.06 -11.42
C VAL A 218 14.31 20.02 -9.90
N GLN A 219 13.21 20.56 -9.37
CA GLN A 219 12.87 20.45 -7.96
C GLN A 219 12.41 19.04 -7.65
N LEU A 220 13.04 18.39 -6.68
CA LEU A 220 12.66 17.10 -6.12
C LEU A 220 11.99 17.28 -4.76
N TYR A 221 11.04 16.40 -4.44
CA TYR A 221 10.22 16.44 -3.24
C TYR A 221 10.28 15.10 -2.50
N ASN A 222 9.81 15.04 -1.27
CA ASN A 222 9.36 13.81 -0.64
C ASN A 222 8.01 13.44 -1.27
N TYR A 223 8.05 12.68 -2.38
CA TYR A 223 6.87 12.46 -3.22
C TYR A 223 6.02 11.27 -2.76
N TRP A 224 6.63 10.13 -2.42
CA TRP A 224 5.86 8.93 -2.03
C TRP A 224 5.16 9.07 -0.68
N GLY A 225 5.71 9.85 0.26
CA GLY A 225 5.11 10.08 1.57
C GLY A 225 5.42 9.04 2.65
N TYR A 226 6.43 8.20 2.47
CA TYR A 226 6.84 7.21 3.49
C TYR A 226 7.58 7.82 4.69
N ASN A 227 7.40 9.10 4.98
CA ASN A 227 8.03 9.79 6.10
C ASN A 227 7.00 10.56 6.91
N THR A 228 6.28 9.86 7.77
CA THR A 228 5.06 10.33 8.45
C THR A 228 5.37 11.39 9.50
N VAL A 229 4.67 12.53 9.41
CA VAL A 229 4.65 13.60 10.40
C VAL A 229 3.51 13.40 11.41
N SER A 230 2.30 13.07 10.94
CA SER A 230 1.14 12.82 11.79
C SER A 230 0.34 11.60 11.32
N PHE A 231 0.06 10.70 12.25
CA PHE A 231 -0.55 9.39 11.96
C PHE A 231 -2.08 9.42 11.90
N PHE A 232 -2.72 10.43 12.51
CA PHE A 232 -4.19 10.55 12.55
C PHE A 232 -4.72 11.59 11.56
N ALA A 233 -3.85 12.30 10.84
CA ALA A 233 -4.21 13.31 9.87
C ALA A 233 -4.01 12.78 8.44
N PRO A 234 -4.96 12.98 7.51
CA PRO A 234 -4.69 12.82 6.09
C PRO A 234 -3.76 13.94 5.60
N ASN A 235 -2.96 13.68 4.57
CA ASN A 235 -2.14 14.72 3.96
C ASN A 235 -3.04 15.82 3.38
N THR A 236 -2.86 17.02 3.91
CA THR A 236 -3.71 18.19 3.62
C THR A 236 -3.60 18.61 2.16
N SER A 237 -2.41 18.47 1.55
CA SER A 237 -2.15 18.87 0.16
C SER A 237 -2.76 17.93 -0.88
N TYR A 238 -3.27 16.76 -0.47
CA TYR A 238 -4.07 15.89 -1.34
C TYR A 238 -5.53 16.31 -1.45
N SER A 239 -6.00 17.30 -0.68
CA SER A 239 -7.33 17.86 -0.83
C SER A 239 -7.35 18.96 -1.89
N SER A 240 -8.35 18.95 -2.76
CA SER A 240 -8.54 19.98 -3.79
C SER A 240 -9.04 21.31 -3.20
N VAL A 241 -9.76 21.21 -2.10
CA VAL A 241 -10.26 22.36 -1.31
C VAL A 241 -9.94 22.07 0.15
N VAL A 242 -9.16 22.96 0.76
CA VAL A 242 -8.86 22.86 2.20
C VAL A 242 -9.84 23.74 2.96
N GLU A 243 -10.81 23.10 3.60
CA GLU A 243 -11.72 23.74 4.54
C GLU A 243 -11.23 23.47 5.97
N HIS A 244 -11.06 24.54 6.75
CA HIS A 244 -10.59 24.42 8.13
C HIS A 244 -11.53 23.56 8.97
N ASN A 245 -10.94 22.62 9.70
CA ASN A 245 -11.62 21.67 10.59
C ASN A 245 -12.41 20.57 9.86
N HIS A 246 -12.31 20.51 8.52
CA HIS A 246 -12.90 19.52 7.62
C HIS A 246 -11.86 18.89 6.68
N GLU A 247 -10.61 18.92 7.06
CA GLU A 247 -9.46 18.51 6.22
C GLU A 247 -9.56 17.07 5.70
N GLY A 248 -10.31 16.20 6.36
CA GLY A 248 -10.50 14.81 5.95
C GLY A 248 -11.75 14.54 5.10
N ASP A 249 -12.63 15.51 4.86
CA ASP A 249 -13.94 15.26 4.27
C ASP A 249 -13.86 14.85 2.80
N GLU A 250 -12.89 15.37 2.03
CA GLU A 250 -12.69 14.97 0.63
C GLU A 250 -12.24 13.51 0.52
N LEU A 251 -11.38 13.04 1.41
CA LEU A 251 -11.00 11.63 1.50
C LEU A 251 -12.18 10.74 1.89
N LYS A 252 -13.00 11.17 2.86
CA LYS A 252 -14.24 10.45 3.24
C LYS A 252 -15.20 10.32 2.07
N LEU A 253 -15.34 11.38 1.27
CA LEU A 253 -16.18 11.38 0.07
C LEU A 253 -15.64 10.39 -0.97
N LEU A 254 -14.32 10.40 -1.23
CA LEU A 254 -13.68 9.43 -2.13
C LEU A 254 -13.96 7.99 -1.67
N ILE A 255 -13.75 7.68 -0.38
CA ILE A 255 -13.97 6.34 0.18
C ILE A 255 -15.45 5.94 0.05
N SER A 256 -16.37 6.85 0.35
CA SER A 256 -17.81 6.59 0.23
C SER A 256 -18.20 6.22 -1.20
N GLU A 257 -17.69 6.93 -2.21
CA GLU A 257 -17.99 6.65 -3.61
C GLU A 257 -17.30 5.38 -4.13
N LEU A 258 -16.07 5.10 -3.72
CA LEU A 258 -15.41 3.82 -4.04
C LEU A 258 -16.26 2.65 -3.55
N LYS A 259 -16.71 2.68 -2.29
CA LYS A 259 -17.56 1.64 -1.71
C LYS A 259 -18.91 1.52 -2.43
N ALA A 260 -19.54 2.63 -2.76
CA ALA A 260 -20.79 2.64 -3.53
C ALA A 260 -20.63 2.02 -4.93
N ASN A 261 -19.41 1.99 -5.46
CA ASN A 261 -19.05 1.33 -6.72
C ASN A 261 -18.47 -0.08 -6.55
N GLY A 262 -18.54 -0.67 -5.33
CA GLY A 262 -18.11 -2.04 -5.05
C GLY A 262 -16.61 -2.21 -4.91
N MET A 263 -15.88 -1.16 -4.51
CA MET A 263 -14.45 -1.18 -4.29
C MET A 263 -14.12 -0.94 -2.82
N GLU A 264 -13.19 -1.72 -2.27
CA GLU A 264 -12.61 -1.53 -0.96
C GLU A 264 -11.42 -0.59 -1.00
N VAL A 265 -11.08 0.02 0.14
CA VAL A 265 -9.93 0.91 0.28
C VAL A 265 -8.94 0.35 1.28
N ILE A 266 -7.70 0.17 0.84
CA ILE A 266 -6.56 -0.28 1.64
C ILE A 266 -5.60 0.91 1.76
N LEU A 267 -5.15 1.22 2.97
CA LEU A 267 -4.15 2.26 3.21
C LEU A 267 -2.78 1.64 3.43
N ASP A 268 -1.79 2.17 2.75
CA ASP A 268 -0.39 1.90 3.06
C ASP A 268 0.03 2.72 4.28
N VAL A 269 0.46 2.03 5.35
CA VAL A 269 0.74 2.64 6.65
C VAL A 269 2.17 2.40 7.11
N VAL A 270 2.79 3.45 7.61
CA VAL A 270 4.22 3.46 7.98
C VAL A 270 4.36 3.60 9.49
N PHE A 271 4.30 2.48 10.21
CA PHE A 271 4.52 2.47 11.67
C PHE A 271 5.93 2.05 12.08
N ASN A 272 6.80 1.82 11.12
CA ASN A 272 8.15 1.35 11.38
C ASN A 272 9.13 2.47 11.71
N HIS A 273 8.88 3.71 11.27
CA HIS A 273 9.69 4.90 11.53
C HIS A 273 8.86 6.18 11.48
N THR A 274 9.48 7.33 11.76
CA THR A 274 8.87 8.66 11.69
C THR A 274 9.76 9.65 10.94
N ALA A 275 9.19 10.81 10.56
CA ALA A 275 9.91 11.92 9.94
C ALA A 275 10.92 12.62 10.88
N GLU A 276 11.10 12.18 12.12
CA GLU A 276 12.06 12.78 13.05
C GLU A 276 13.50 12.30 12.83
N GLY A 277 13.77 11.36 11.89
CA GLY A 277 15.13 10.91 11.53
C GLY A 277 15.95 10.38 12.72
N ASN A 278 17.27 10.46 12.63
CA ASN A 278 18.21 10.04 13.68
C ASN A 278 18.52 11.18 14.67
N GLU A 279 19.66 11.10 15.35
CA GLU A 279 20.14 12.09 16.34
C GLU A 279 20.23 13.51 15.76
N ASN A 280 20.53 13.63 14.47
CA ASN A 280 20.63 14.91 13.76
C ASN A 280 19.30 15.37 13.14
N GLY A 281 18.26 14.55 13.25
CA GLY A 281 16.94 14.88 12.72
C GLY A 281 16.14 15.79 13.65
N PRO A 282 15.01 16.34 13.17
CA PRO A 282 14.19 17.26 13.94
C PRO A 282 13.57 16.57 15.16
N CYS A 283 13.19 17.40 16.15
CA CYS A 283 12.48 16.98 17.35
C CYS A 283 11.19 17.79 17.44
N PHE A 284 10.10 17.27 16.88
CA PHE A 284 8.84 18.01 16.81
C PHE A 284 7.63 17.25 17.40
N SER A 285 7.79 15.98 17.80
CA SER A 285 6.72 15.17 18.39
C SER A 285 7.29 14.12 19.34
N PHE A 286 7.35 12.85 18.94
CA PHE A 286 7.71 11.70 19.76
C PHE A 286 9.05 11.80 20.48
N LYS A 287 10.08 12.38 19.82
CA LYS A 287 11.39 12.60 20.43
C LYS A 287 11.31 13.48 21.67
N GLY A 288 10.54 14.56 21.60
CA GLY A 288 10.39 15.52 22.71
C GLY A 288 9.38 15.09 23.76
N ILE A 289 8.60 14.04 23.50
CA ILE A 289 7.57 13.55 24.44
C ILE A 289 8.13 12.42 25.30
N ASP A 290 8.62 11.32 24.70
CA ASP A 290 9.25 10.19 25.39
C ASP A 290 10.13 9.41 24.39
N ASN A 291 11.25 9.99 23.97
CA ASN A 291 12.11 9.41 22.94
C ASN A 291 12.47 7.93 23.19
N ASN A 292 12.88 7.61 24.41
CA ASN A 292 13.29 6.26 24.81
C ASN A 292 12.14 5.23 24.91
N ILE A 293 10.90 5.65 24.75
CA ILE A 293 9.72 4.79 24.74
C ILE A 293 9.27 4.51 23.32
N TYR A 294 9.20 5.57 22.50
CA TYR A 294 8.69 5.49 21.15
C TYR A 294 9.69 4.91 20.16
N TYR A 295 11.00 5.07 20.41
CA TYR A 295 12.03 4.56 19.50
C TYR A 295 12.83 3.40 20.11
N MET A 296 13.31 2.52 19.23
CA MET A 296 14.32 1.54 19.59
C MET A 296 15.68 2.22 19.67
N LEU A 297 16.28 2.23 20.85
CA LEU A 297 17.58 2.86 21.09
C LEU A 297 18.62 1.82 21.50
N THR A 298 19.85 2.06 21.08
CA THR A 298 21.03 1.36 21.58
C THR A 298 21.31 1.73 23.04
N PRO A 299 22.11 0.96 23.79
CA PRO A 299 22.38 1.23 25.22
C PRO A 299 23.02 2.59 25.48
N ASP A 300 23.62 3.24 24.48
CA ASP A 300 24.25 4.56 24.53
C ASP A 300 23.37 5.68 23.96
N GLY A 301 22.06 5.39 23.70
CA GLY A 301 21.05 6.38 23.34
C GLY A 301 20.91 6.68 21.84
N HIS A 302 21.68 6.01 20.97
CA HIS A 302 21.55 6.16 19.51
C HIS A 302 20.37 5.35 18.96
N TYR A 303 19.89 5.70 17.76
CA TYR A 303 18.75 5.01 17.15
C TYR A 303 19.18 3.74 16.42
N TYR A 304 18.42 2.65 16.62
CA TYR A 304 18.42 1.56 15.63
C TYR A 304 17.79 2.05 14.33
N ASN A 305 18.39 1.65 13.21
CA ASN A 305 17.95 2.07 11.86
C ASN A 305 17.63 0.84 10.99
N PHE A 306 16.60 0.09 11.36
CA PHE A 306 16.12 -1.06 10.57
C PHE A 306 15.28 -0.62 9.36
N SER A 307 14.82 0.64 9.34
CA SER A 307 14.05 1.23 8.25
C SER A 307 14.90 1.78 7.11
N GLY A 308 16.17 2.12 7.38
CA GLY A 308 16.99 2.90 6.45
C GLY A 308 16.71 4.41 6.50
N CYS A 309 15.69 4.86 7.28
CA CYS A 309 15.25 6.26 7.37
C CYS A 309 15.74 6.99 8.64
N GLY A 310 16.69 6.41 9.35
CA GLY A 310 17.35 7.04 10.50
C GLY A 310 16.86 6.57 11.87
N ASN A 311 15.63 6.10 12.00
CA ASN A 311 15.09 5.55 13.25
C ASN A 311 14.25 4.31 13.00
N ALA A 312 13.92 3.62 14.09
CA ALA A 312 12.97 2.53 14.11
C ALA A 312 12.07 2.66 15.35
N MET A 313 10.75 2.58 15.15
CA MET A 313 9.80 2.70 16.26
C MET A 313 9.75 1.43 17.11
N ASN A 314 9.63 1.59 18.43
CA ASN A 314 9.52 0.51 19.40
C ASN A 314 8.08 -0.04 19.47
N CYS A 315 7.63 -0.65 18.35
CA CYS A 315 6.23 -1.03 18.14
C CYS A 315 5.67 -2.01 19.17
N ASN A 316 6.53 -2.77 19.86
CA ASN A 316 6.12 -3.74 20.88
C ASN A 316 6.09 -3.17 22.31
N HIS A 317 6.54 -1.92 22.52
CA HIS A 317 6.35 -1.24 23.79
C HIS A 317 4.83 -1.00 24.06
N PRO A 318 4.32 -1.24 25.29
CA PRO A 318 2.88 -1.14 25.56
C PRO A 318 2.21 0.18 25.15
N ILE A 319 2.91 1.30 25.34
CA ILE A 319 2.43 2.64 24.98
C ILE A 319 2.33 2.76 23.44
N MET A 320 3.39 2.36 22.72
CA MET A 320 3.39 2.41 21.26
C MET A 320 2.36 1.44 20.63
N ARG A 321 2.18 0.26 21.24
CA ARG A 321 1.10 -0.67 20.81
C ARG A 321 -0.27 -0.04 20.93
N LYS A 322 -0.54 0.64 22.05
CA LYS A 322 -1.81 1.36 22.25
C LYS A 322 -1.99 2.41 21.15
N PHE A 323 -0.96 3.22 20.90
CA PHE A 323 -0.97 4.25 19.88
C PHE A 323 -1.30 3.68 18.48
N ILE A 324 -0.61 2.63 18.05
CA ILE A 324 -0.83 1.99 16.74
C ILE A 324 -2.26 1.46 16.64
N ILE A 325 -2.75 0.73 17.63
CA ILE A 325 -4.10 0.15 17.64
C ILE A 325 -5.16 1.26 17.61
N ASP A 326 -5.00 2.31 18.40
CA ASP A 326 -5.93 3.44 18.42
C ASP A 326 -5.93 4.19 17.08
N CYS A 327 -4.77 4.32 16.44
CA CYS A 327 -4.65 4.89 15.10
C CYS A 327 -5.41 4.06 14.06
N LEU A 328 -5.18 2.76 14.00
CA LEU A 328 -5.87 1.86 13.06
C LEU A 328 -7.39 1.86 13.29
N ARG A 329 -7.82 1.82 14.55
CA ARG A 329 -9.24 1.94 14.91
C ARG A 329 -9.84 3.26 14.43
N TYR A 330 -9.11 4.37 14.60
CA TYR A 330 -9.55 5.68 14.13
C TYR A 330 -9.80 5.68 12.63
N TRP A 331 -8.88 5.18 11.82
CA TRP A 331 -9.05 5.10 10.38
C TRP A 331 -10.21 4.19 9.96
N VAL A 332 -10.45 3.10 10.69
CA VAL A 332 -11.62 2.24 10.44
C VAL A 332 -12.93 2.92 10.86
N MET A 333 -12.96 3.54 12.04
CA MET A 333 -14.21 4.13 12.57
C MET A 333 -14.57 5.44 11.88
N GLU A 334 -13.59 6.31 11.60
CA GLU A 334 -13.82 7.64 11.05
C GLU A 334 -13.81 7.66 9.52
N TYR A 335 -12.93 6.90 8.89
CA TYR A 335 -12.76 6.90 7.43
C TYR A 335 -13.31 5.63 6.76
N ARG A 336 -13.77 4.65 7.54
CA ARG A 336 -14.39 3.42 7.01
C ARG A 336 -13.47 2.64 6.07
N VAL A 337 -12.16 2.66 6.26
CA VAL A 337 -11.21 1.90 5.45
C VAL A 337 -11.38 0.39 5.65
N ASP A 338 -11.05 -0.40 4.62
CA ASP A 338 -11.29 -1.84 4.59
C ASP A 338 -10.04 -2.68 4.86
N GLY A 339 -8.86 -2.04 4.83
CA GLY A 339 -7.60 -2.74 5.06
C GLY A 339 -6.42 -1.82 5.22
N PHE A 340 -5.30 -2.43 5.61
CA PHE A 340 -4.00 -1.77 5.75
C PHE A 340 -2.90 -2.66 5.17
N ARG A 341 -1.99 -2.04 4.41
CA ARG A 341 -0.70 -2.62 4.03
C ARG A 341 0.35 -1.97 4.93
N PHE A 342 1.13 -2.75 5.62
CA PHE A 342 2.14 -2.27 6.58
C PHE A 342 3.52 -2.26 5.93
N ASP A 343 4.06 -1.06 5.76
CA ASP A 343 5.41 -0.84 5.27
C ASP A 343 6.46 -1.44 6.21
N LEU A 344 7.47 -2.13 5.66
CA LEU A 344 8.56 -2.79 6.38
C LEU A 344 8.08 -3.50 7.66
N ALA A 345 7.02 -4.29 7.54
CA ALA A 345 6.30 -4.89 8.68
C ALA A 345 7.18 -5.80 9.56
N SER A 346 8.31 -6.28 9.07
CA SER A 346 9.26 -7.05 9.88
C SER A 346 9.83 -6.24 11.05
N ILE A 347 9.83 -4.91 10.99
CA ILE A 347 10.21 -4.06 12.13
C ILE A 347 9.22 -4.22 13.29
N LEU A 348 7.93 -4.41 13.00
CA LEU A 348 6.91 -4.65 14.01
C LEU A 348 7.07 -6.01 14.72
N THR A 349 7.90 -6.90 14.19
CA THR A 349 8.22 -8.17 14.86
C THR A 349 9.36 -8.06 15.87
N ARG A 350 10.11 -6.94 15.90
CA ARG A 350 11.30 -6.79 16.73
C ARG A 350 10.97 -6.38 18.16
N ASP A 351 11.77 -6.87 19.10
CA ASP A 351 11.77 -6.39 20.49
C ASP A 351 12.55 -5.06 20.61
N GLN A 352 12.60 -4.49 21.79
CA GLN A 352 13.29 -3.22 22.05
C GLN A 352 14.80 -3.24 21.75
N ASN A 353 15.41 -4.41 21.65
CA ASN A 353 16.84 -4.59 21.33
C ASN A 353 17.06 -4.94 19.85
N GLY A 354 15.98 -4.93 19.05
CA GLY A 354 16.02 -5.22 17.62
C GLY A 354 15.96 -6.70 17.24
N ALA A 355 15.80 -7.63 18.18
CA ALA A 355 15.67 -9.05 17.88
C ALA A 355 14.24 -9.41 17.42
N PRO A 356 14.06 -10.20 16.35
CA PRO A 356 12.74 -10.63 15.91
C PRO A 356 12.13 -11.61 16.90
N MET A 357 10.85 -11.41 17.23
CA MET A 357 10.06 -12.25 18.13
C MET A 357 9.17 -13.22 17.34
N PRO A 358 8.98 -14.47 17.81
CA PRO A 358 8.04 -15.40 17.17
C PRO A 358 6.58 -14.98 17.36
N ASP A 359 6.25 -14.36 18.49
CA ASP A 359 4.89 -13.93 18.86
C ASP A 359 4.88 -12.43 19.24
N PRO A 360 5.00 -11.50 18.26
CA PRO A 360 5.04 -10.08 18.54
C PRO A 360 3.68 -9.59 19.10
N PRO A 361 3.65 -8.98 20.28
CA PRO A 361 2.40 -8.53 20.92
C PRO A 361 1.59 -7.54 20.07
N ILE A 362 2.24 -6.68 19.29
CA ILE A 362 1.52 -5.73 18.42
C ILE A 362 0.75 -6.46 17.30
N LEU A 363 1.37 -7.41 16.61
CA LEU A 363 0.72 -8.14 15.51
C LEU A 363 -0.44 -9.00 16.03
N GLN A 364 -0.28 -9.63 17.19
CA GLN A 364 -1.35 -10.36 17.86
C GLN A 364 -2.48 -9.40 18.27
N GLY A 365 -2.14 -8.25 18.85
CA GLY A 365 -3.11 -7.23 19.26
C GLY A 365 -3.96 -6.74 18.10
N ILE A 366 -3.36 -6.43 16.96
CA ILE A 366 -4.06 -6.02 15.75
C ILE A 366 -4.94 -7.16 15.20
N ALA A 367 -4.41 -8.39 15.14
CA ALA A 367 -5.13 -9.55 14.61
C ALA A 367 -6.38 -9.92 15.42
N CYS A 368 -6.36 -9.66 16.74
CA CYS A 368 -7.44 -10.01 17.68
C CYS A 368 -8.33 -8.84 18.06
N ASP A 369 -8.08 -7.64 17.52
CA ASP A 369 -8.86 -6.44 17.86
C ASP A 369 -10.29 -6.53 17.29
N PRO A 370 -11.33 -6.28 18.12
CA PRO A 370 -12.72 -6.42 17.66
C PRO A 370 -13.13 -5.38 16.60
N ILE A 371 -12.57 -4.18 16.61
CA ILE A 371 -12.84 -3.15 15.57
C ILE A 371 -12.14 -3.52 14.26
N LEU A 372 -10.93 -4.10 14.36
CA LEU A 372 -10.13 -4.51 13.21
C LEU A 372 -10.47 -5.92 12.71
N GLY A 373 -11.51 -6.57 13.25
CA GLY A 373 -11.87 -7.98 13.01
C GLY A 373 -12.10 -8.35 11.54
N HIS A 374 -12.57 -7.43 10.72
CA HIS A 374 -12.91 -7.67 9.31
C HIS A 374 -11.97 -6.96 8.31
N VAL A 375 -11.05 -6.10 8.78
CA VAL A 375 -10.13 -5.40 7.86
C VAL A 375 -9.07 -6.35 7.30
N LYS A 376 -8.62 -6.10 6.09
CA LYS A 376 -7.49 -6.78 5.48
C LYS A 376 -6.20 -6.32 6.13
N LEU A 377 -5.34 -7.26 6.51
CA LEU A 377 -4.04 -6.99 7.09
C LEU A 377 -2.98 -7.57 6.16
N ILE A 378 -2.20 -6.72 5.54
CA ILE A 378 -1.19 -7.10 4.53
C ILE A 378 0.17 -6.63 5.03
N ALA A 379 1.12 -7.54 5.14
CA ALA A 379 2.47 -7.24 5.57
C ALA A 379 3.44 -7.17 4.39
N GLU A 380 4.23 -6.11 4.34
CA GLU A 380 5.51 -6.16 3.65
C GLU A 380 6.51 -6.86 4.58
N ALA A 381 6.67 -8.17 4.39
CA ALA A 381 7.32 -9.06 5.35
C ALA A 381 8.86 -9.06 5.26
N TRP A 382 9.46 -7.88 5.21
CA TRP A 382 10.92 -7.63 5.26
C TRP A 382 11.25 -6.27 5.88
N ASP A 383 12.56 -5.98 6.04
CA ASP A 383 13.06 -4.67 6.44
C ASP A 383 14.38 -4.32 5.72
N ALA A 384 14.82 -3.05 5.87
CA ALA A 384 16.04 -2.56 5.23
C ALA A 384 17.34 -3.11 5.86
N ALA A 385 17.27 -3.76 7.02
CA ALA A 385 18.42 -4.39 7.67
C ALA A 385 18.60 -5.87 7.29
N GLY A 386 17.78 -6.38 6.35
CA GLY A 386 17.94 -7.72 5.77
C GLY A 386 17.11 -8.81 6.45
N LEU A 387 16.23 -8.49 7.38
CA LEU A 387 15.25 -9.45 7.88
C LEU A 387 14.19 -9.70 6.80
N TYR A 388 14.07 -10.94 6.33
CA TYR A 388 13.15 -11.35 5.27
C TYR A 388 12.27 -12.50 5.76
N GLN A 389 11.00 -12.20 6.04
CA GLN A 389 10.05 -13.14 6.68
C GLN A 389 8.92 -13.61 5.74
N VAL A 390 9.07 -13.45 4.43
CA VAL A 390 8.07 -13.95 3.46
C VAL A 390 7.91 -15.47 3.61
N GLY A 391 6.69 -15.89 3.96
CA GLY A 391 6.34 -17.27 4.29
C GLY A 391 6.50 -17.63 5.77
N SER A 392 7.17 -16.79 6.58
CA SER A 392 7.41 -17.04 8.00
C SER A 392 6.97 -15.88 8.91
N PHE A 393 6.31 -14.87 8.37
CA PHE A 393 5.79 -13.75 9.14
C PHE A 393 4.74 -14.22 10.16
N PRO A 394 4.74 -13.70 11.40
CA PRO A 394 3.79 -14.08 12.44
C PRO A 394 2.36 -13.63 12.11
N ALA A 395 1.58 -14.52 11.52
CA ALA A 395 0.31 -14.16 10.86
C ALA A 395 -0.94 -14.25 11.74
N PHE A 396 -0.93 -14.97 12.86
CA PHE A 396 -2.08 -15.15 13.75
C PHE A 396 -3.38 -15.52 13.00
N ARG A 397 -3.28 -16.21 11.85
CA ARG A 397 -4.37 -16.57 10.91
C ARG A 397 -5.13 -15.39 10.30
N ARG A 398 -4.55 -14.19 10.35
CA ARG A 398 -5.19 -12.95 9.87
C ARG A 398 -4.36 -12.21 8.84
N TRP A 399 -3.04 -12.25 8.96
CA TRP A 399 -2.13 -11.50 8.10
C TRP A 399 -1.87 -12.21 6.79
N SER A 400 -2.07 -11.49 5.69
CA SER A 400 -1.53 -11.80 4.37
C SER A 400 -0.18 -11.12 4.20
N GLU A 401 0.58 -11.54 3.21
CA GLU A 401 1.91 -10.97 2.91
C GLU A 401 1.99 -10.57 1.43
N TRP A 402 2.58 -9.43 1.14
CA TRP A 402 3.13 -9.21 -0.18
C TRP A 402 4.14 -10.30 -0.48
N ASN A 403 3.84 -11.15 -1.47
CA ASN A 403 4.71 -12.28 -1.77
C ASN A 403 5.87 -11.85 -2.67
N GLY A 404 6.96 -11.36 -2.08
CA GLY A 404 8.18 -10.99 -2.80
C GLY A 404 8.82 -12.15 -3.55
N ARG A 405 8.63 -13.41 -3.08
CA ARG A 405 9.11 -14.58 -3.83
C ARG A 405 8.27 -14.84 -5.07
N TYR A 406 6.94 -14.61 -5.03
CA TYR A 406 6.13 -14.65 -6.23
C TYR A 406 6.64 -13.66 -7.26
N ARG A 407 6.86 -12.40 -6.88
CA ARG A 407 7.40 -11.35 -7.74
C ARG A 407 8.69 -11.79 -8.43
N ASP A 408 9.68 -12.19 -7.65
CA ASP A 408 11.02 -12.46 -8.16
C ASP A 408 11.08 -13.75 -8.99
N ASP A 409 10.44 -14.82 -8.51
CA ASP A 409 10.41 -16.11 -9.20
C ASP A 409 9.63 -16.03 -10.53
N MET A 410 8.50 -15.31 -10.53
CA MET A 410 7.71 -15.17 -11.76
C MET A 410 8.37 -14.25 -12.78
N ARG A 411 9.03 -13.17 -12.37
CA ARG A 411 9.86 -12.35 -13.27
C ARG A 411 10.93 -13.19 -13.95
N ARG A 412 11.65 -14.02 -13.20
CA ARG A 412 12.68 -14.93 -13.71
C ARG A 412 12.10 -15.96 -14.67
N PHE A 413 11.00 -16.59 -14.32
CA PHE A 413 10.35 -17.58 -15.18
C PHE A 413 9.87 -16.95 -16.50
N LEU A 414 9.15 -15.83 -16.45
CA LEU A 414 8.58 -15.17 -17.62
C LEU A 414 9.65 -14.69 -18.61
N LYS A 415 10.79 -14.20 -18.13
CA LYS A 415 11.91 -13.86 -19.02
C LYS A 415 12.68 -15.09 -19.56
N GLY A 416 12.39 -16.30 -19.05
CA GLY A 416 12.88 -17.59 -19.56
C GLY A 416 14.16 -18.10 -18.88
N ASP A 417 14.43 -17.70 -17.64
CA ASP A 417 15.54 -18.26 -16.86
C ASP A 417 15.38 -19.78 -16.70
N GLY A 418 16.52 -20.48 -16.61
CA GLY A 418 16.55 -21.92 -16.37
C GLY A 418 16.09 -22.31 -14.99
N SER A 419 15.66 -23.55 -14.83
CA SER A 419 15.31 -24.17 -13.54
C SER A 419 14.16 -23.49 -12.79
N MET A 420 13.33 -22.66 -13.46
CA MET A 420 12.25 -21.91 -12.82
C MET A 420 10.87 -22.56 -12.96
N ALA A 421 10.68 -23.55 -13.84
CA ALA A 421 9.35 -24.10 -14.13
C ALA A 421 8.66 -24.69 -12.89
N GLY A 422 9.33 -25.48 -12.08
CA GLY A 422 8.77 -26.05 -10.84
C GLY A 422 8.43 -24.98 -9.80
N THR A 423 9.30 -23.99 -9.65
CA THR A 423 9.06 -22.85 -8.75
C THR A 423 7.86 -22.01 -9.24
N ALA A 424 7.79 -21.71 -10.54
CA ALA A 424 6.67 -20.98 -11.12
C ALA A 424 5.33 -21.68 -10.91
N ILE A 425 5.28 -23.01 -11.08
CA ILE A 425 4.08 -23.79 -10.76
C ILE A 425 3.66 -23.57 -9.31
N ASN A 426 4.59 -23.70 -8.34
CA ASN A 426 4.29 -23.50 -6.93
C ASN A 426 3.74 -22.09 -6.66
N ARG A 427 4.31 -21.06 -7.32
CA ARG A 427 3.82 -19.67 -7.19
C ARG A 427 2.38 -19.55 -7.72
N ILE A 428 2.11 -20.09 -8.90
CA ILE A 428 0.80 -20.00 -9.57
C ILE A 428 -0.30 -20.73 -8.80
N ILE A 429 0.00 -21.88 -8.21
CA ILE A 429 -1.01 -22.67 -7.46
C ILE A 429 -1.22 -22.21 -6.01
N GLY A 430 -0.66 -21.06 -5.60
CA GLY A 430 -0.88 -20.45 -4.29
C GLY A 430 0.29 -20.49 -3.32
N SER A 431 1.53 -20.76 -3.80
CA SER A 431 2.75 -20.77 -2.98
C SER A 431 2.64 -21.63 -1.72
N THR A 432 2.09 -22.85 -1.84
CA THR A 432 1.85 -23.76 -0.71
C THR A 432 3.10 -24.28 -0.03
N ASP A 433 4.25 -24.11 -0.66
CA ASP A 433 5.57 -24.34 -0.08
C ASP A 433 5.99 -23.24 0.92
N LEU A 434 5.37 -22.06 0.84
CA LEU A 434 5.58 -20.93 1.75
C LEU A 434 4.42 -20.79 2.75
N TYR A 435 3.22 -21.01 2.29
CA TYR A 435 1.98 -20.78 3.06
C TYR A 435 1.17 -22.09 3.12
N ASP A 436 1.26 -22.77 4.25
CA ASP A 436 0.41 -23.94 4.48
C ASP A 436 -1.06 -23.49 4.55
N PRO A 437 -1.93 -23.94 3.61
CA PRO A 437 -3.32 -23.51 3.58
C PRO A 437 -4.10 -23.81 4.87
N VAL A 438 -3.73 -24.86 5.62
CA VAL A 438 -4.38 -25.21 6.88
C VAL A 438 -4.10 -24.19 7.97
N HIS A 439 -2.87 -23.64 8.02
CA HIS A 439 -2.45 -22.72 9.07
C HIS A 439 -2.53 -21.25 8.66
N ARG A 440 -2.32 -20.95 7.37
CA ARG A 440 -2.21 -19.58 6.85
C ARG A 440 -3.45 -19.12 6.06
N GLY A 441 -4.29 -20.06 5.60
CA GLY A 441 -5.39 -19.78 4.68
C GLY A 441 -4.96 -19.69 3.21
N GLU A 442 -5.93 -19.69 2.30
CA GLU A 442 -5.67 -19.68 0.84
C GLU A 442 -5.33 -18.28 0.30
N SER A 443 -5.53 -17.23 1.08
CA SER A 443 -5.32 -15.82 0.72
C SER A 443 -4.09 -15.19 1.39
N ALA A 444 -3.22 -16.00 1.99
CA ALA A 444 -2.02 -15.51 2.66
C ALA A 444 -1.03 -14.82 1.69
N SER A 445 -1.00 -15.26 0.43
CA SER A 445 -0.12 -14.75 -0.62
C SER A 445 -0.81 -13.67 -1.44
N VAL A 446 -0.49 -12.39 -1.21
CA VAL A 446 -0.82 -11.32 -2.17
C VAL A 446 0.19 -11.39 -3.30
N ASN A 447 -0.29 -11.79 -4.48
CA ASN A 447 0.56 -12.01 -5.65
C ASN A 447 0.70 -10.70 -6.44
N PHE A 448 1.93 -10.35 -6.81
CA PHE A 448 2.22 -9.19 -7.64
C PHE A 448 3.49 -9.40 -8.46
N LEU A 449 3.63 -8.68 -9.56
CA LEU A 449 4.85 -8.62 -10.37
C LEU A 449 5.52 -7.27 -10.24
N THR A 450 4.76 -6.24 -9.97
CA THR A 450 5.16 -4.84 -9.90
C THR A 450 4.39 -4.13 -8.79
N CYS A 451 5.03 -3.14 -8.18
CA CYS A 451 4.46 -2.22 -7.21
C CYS A 451 5.13 -0.84 -7.41
N HIS A 452 4.84 0.12 -6.53
CA HIS A 452 5.49 1.44 -6.58
C HIS A 452 7.02 1.35 -6.52
N ASP A 453 7.56 0.37 -5.81
CA ASP A 453 8.99 0.13 -5.64
C ASP A 453 9.52 -0.84 -6.71
N GLY A 454 10.46 -0.39 -7.51
CA GLY A 454 10.98 -1.13 -8.65
C GLY A 454 10.51 -0.60 -10.00
N PHE A 455 10.69 -1.40 -11.05
CA PHE A 455 10.21 -1.07 -12.39
C PHE A 455 8.69 -1.21 -12.51
N THR A 456 8.06 -0.33 -13.31
CA THR A 456 6.71 -0.59 -13.84
C THR A 456 6.73 -1.84 -14.72
N LEU A 457 5.57 -2.41 -15.04
CA LEU A 457 5.52 -3.63 -15.84
C LEU A 457 6.06 -3.42 -17.27
N TYR A 458 5.87 -2.25 -17.87
CA TYR A 458 6.45 -1.93 -19.15
C TYR A 458 7.96 -1.74 -19.06
N ASP A 459 8.47 -1.06 -18.02
CA ASP A 459 9.90 -0.86 -17.81
C ASP A 459 10.62 -2.17 -17.49
N LEU A 460 9.96 -3.10 -16.80
CA LEU A 460 10.48 -4.45 -16.55
C LEU A 460 10.87 -5.18 -17.84
N TYR A 461 10.19 -4.88 -18.96
CA TYR A 461 10.47 -5.44 -20.28
C TYR A 461 11.11 -4.44 -21.26
N SER A 462 11.56 -3.29 -20.75
CA SER A 462 12.18 -2.25 -21.55
C SER A 462 13.59 -1.88 -21.09
N TYR A 463 13.99 -2.28 -19.86
CA TYR A 463 15.28 -1.92 -19.28
C TYR A 463 15.95 -3.14 -18.66
N ASN A 464 17.25 -3.29 -18.92
CA ASN A 464 18.09 -4.27 -18.20
C ASN A 464 18.68 -3.68 -16.91
N THR A 465 18.89 -2.36 -16.90
CA THR A 465 19.49 -1.63 -15.78
C THR A 465 18.61 -0.46 -15.36
N LYS A 466 18.70 -0.09 -14.09
CA LYS A 466 17.98 1.09 -13.59
C LYS A 466 18.60 2.38 -14.09
N HIS A 467 17.77 3.42 -14.20
CA HIS A 467 18.13 4.77 -14.63
C HIS A 467 17.63 5.80 -13.62
N ASN A 468 18.26 5.82 -12.42
CA ASN A 468 17.87 6.68 -11.30
C ASN A 468 18.74 7.97 -11.21
N GLU A 469 19.49 8.32 -12.25
CA GLU A 469 20.41 9.46 -12.25
C GLU A 469 19.68 10.76 -11.85
N LYS A 470 18.44 10.92 -12.27
CA LYS A 470 17.60 12.09 -11.96
C LYS A 470 17.21 12.20 -10.49
N ASN A 471 17.41 11.16 -9.67
CA ASN A 471 17.24 11.23 -8.21
C ASN A 471 18.41 11.93 -7.51
N GLY A 472 19.52 12.19 -8.22
CA GLY A 472 20.67 12.94 -7.68
C GLY A 472 21.66 12.10 -6.86
N TRP A 473 21.55 10.77 -6.90
CA TRP A 473 22.42 9.84 -6.17
C TRP A 473 23.36 9.05 -7.08
N ASN A 474 23.65 9.57 -8.29
CA ASN A 474 24.52 8.91 -9.28
C ASN A 474 24.12 7.46 -9.54
N ASN A 475 22.81 7.19 -9.63
CA ASN A 475 22.23 5.86 -9.87
C ASN A 475 22.62 4.78 -8.84
N THR A 476 22.94 5.19 -7.60
CA THR A 476 23.30 4.25 -6.53
C THR A 476 22.09 3.74 -5.74
N ASP A 477 21.00 4.48 -5.74
CA ASP A 477 19.73 4.17 -5.08
C ASP A 477 18.87 3.20 -5.88
N GLY A 478 17.88 2.57 -5.21
CA GLY A 478 16.97 1.60 -5.80
C GLY A 478 17.59 0.20 -6.00
N ASP A 479 16.75 -0.75 -6.43
CA ASP A 479 17.15 -2.15 -6.57
C ASP A 479 18.07 -2.38 -7.80
N ASN A 480 19.12 -3.18 -7.60
CA ASN A 480 20.02 -3.63 -8.67
C ASN A 480 19.62 -4.98 -9.28
N ASN A 481 18.65 -5.68 -8.69
CA ASN A 481 18.30 -7.07 -9.04
C ASN A 481 16.83 -7.20 -9.49
N GLY A 482 16.33 -6.24 -10.28
CA GLY A 482 14.93 -6.19 -10.71
C GLY A 482 14.44 -7.38 -11.54
N ASN A 483 15.32 -8.33 -11.91
CA ASN A 483 15.00 -9.47 -12.77
C ASN A 483 14.34 -9.06 -14.12
N SER A 484 14.69 -7.90 -14.62
CA SER A 484 14.16 -7.30 -15.84
C SER A 484 14.82 -7.86 -17.12
N TRP A 485 14.24 -7.49 -18.26
CA TRP A 485 14.77 -7.82 -19.58
C TRP A 485 14.29 -6.78 -20.61
N ASN A 486 15.21 -6.10 -21.30
CA ASN A 486 14.90 -5.04 -22.24
C ASN A 486 14.30 -5.50 -23.58
N CYS A 487 14.09 -6.82 -23.78
CA CYS A 487 13.61 -7.42 -25.02
C CYS A 487 14.50 -7.14 -26.26
N GLY A 488 15.74 -6.71 -26.06
CA GLY A 488 16.74 -6.50 -27.12
C GLY A 488 17.21 -5.04 -27.30
N VAL A 489 16.47 -4.06 -26.78
CA VAL A 489 16.85 -2.63 -26.82
C VAL A 489 16.56 -1.98 -25.47
N GLU A 490 17.52 -1.23 -24.95
CA GLU A 490 17.37 -0.48 -23.72
C GLU A 490 16.52 0.78 -23.95
N GLY A 491 15.45 0.94 -23.15
CA GLY A 491 14.55 2.07 -23.22
C GLY A 491 13.46 1.95 -24.31
N GLU A 492 12.73 3.04 -24.53
CA GLU A 492 11.67 3.09 -25.53
C GLU A 492 12.23 2.90 -26.95
N THR A 493 11.45 2.30 -27.83
CA THR A 493 11.85 2.02 -29.22
C THR A 493 10.65 2.04 -30.16
N ASP A 494 10.90 2.42 -31.40
CA ASP A 494 9.91 2.36 -32.49
C ASP A 494 10.02 1.06 -33.32
N ASP A 495 10.92 0.12 -32.93
CA ASP A 495 11.03 -1.18 -33.60
C ASP A 495 9.76 -2.02 -33.31
N PRO A 496 8.94 -2.31 -34.36
CA PRO A 496 7.67 -2.98 -34.14
C PRO A 496 7.81 -4.43 -33.66
N GLN A 497 8.95 -5.08 -33.90
CA GLN A 497 9.18 -6.46 -33.44
C GLN A 497 9.48 -6.47 -31.93
N ILE A 498 10.31 -5.54 -31.48
CA ILE A 498 10.64 -5.40 -30.07
C ILE A 498 9.41 -4.93 -29.28
N GLU A 499 8.73 -3.91 -29.79
CA GLU A 499 7.50 -3.40 -29.16
C GLU A 499 6.40 -4.48 -29.11
N GLY A 500 6.21 -5.25 -30.18
CA GLY A 500 5.30 -6.38 -30.20
C GLY A 500 5.67 -7.47 -29.18
N LEU A 501 6.97 -7.72 -28.98
CA LEU A 501 7.45 -8.63 -27.94
C LEU A 501 7.16 -8.10 -26.52
N ARG A 502 7.42 -6.81 -26.26
CA ARG A 502 7.12 -6.17 -24.98
C ARG A 502 5.64 -6.26 -24.63
N ARG A 503 4.76 -5.91 -25.56
CA ARG A 503 3.30 -6.05 -25.39
C ARG A 503 2.90 -7.49 -25.06
N ARG A 504 3.51 -8.47 -25.74
CA ARG A 504 3.29 -9.89 -25.43
C ARG A 504 3.74 -10.23 -24.01
N MET A 505 4.90 -9.75 -23.58
CA MET A 505 5.40 -10.00 -22.25
C MET A 505 4.51 -9.40 -21.17
N VAL A 506 3.99 -8.18 -21.37
CA VAL A 506 2.99 -7.56 -20.49
C VAL A 506 1.71 -8.40 -20.43
N LYS A 507 1.19 -8.86 -21.58
CA LYS A 507 0.02 -9.78 -21.62
C LYS A 507 0.31 -11.09 -20.88
N ASN A 508 1.50 -11.68 -21.03
CA ASN A 508 1.91 -12.89 -20.30
C ASN A 508 1.90 -12.67 -18.79
N ALA A 509 2.43 -11.54 -18.34
CA ALA A 509 2.46 -11.16 -16.93
C ALA A 509 1.05 -11.11 -16.33
N PHE A 510 0.13 -10.38 -16.97
CA PHE A 510 -1.26 -10.29 -16.51
C PHE A 510 -2.01 -11.63 -16.62
N ALA A 511 -1.83 -12.41 -17.70
CA ALA A 511 -2.43 -13.73 -17.82
C ALA A 511 -1.98 -14.66 -16.68
N THR A 512 -0.69 -14.63 -16.35
CA THR A 512 -0.12 -15.43 -15.26
C THR A 512 -0.65 -14.98 -13.90
N LEU A 513 -0.59 -13.68 -13.61
CA LEU A 513 -1.05 -13.11 -12.34
C LEU A 513 -2.54 -13.43 -12.10
N LEU A 514 -3.39 -13.20 -13.11
CA LEU A 514 -4.83 -13.36 -12.99
C LEU A 514 -5.30 -14.83 -13.08
N CYS A 515 -4.44 -15.75 -13.52
CA CYS A 515 -4.67 -17.20 -13.41
C CYS A 515 -4.03 -17.82 -12.16
N SER A 516 -3.34 -17.06 -11.32
CA SER A 516 -2.72 -17.55 -10.09
C SER A 516 -3.70 -17.51 -8.90
N ARG A 517 -3.61 -18.49 -8.01
CA ARG A 517 -4.35 -18.50 -6.73
C ARG A 517 -3.81 -17.48 -5.75
N GLY A 518 -4.73 -16.87 -4.98
CA GLY A 518 -4.48 -15.80 -4.02
C GLY A 518 -4.89 -14.43 -4.55
N PRO A 519 -5.01 -13.41 -3.70
CA PRO A 519 -5.23 -12.02 -4.11
C PRO A 519 -4.25 -11.58 -5.18
N ALA A 520 -4.72 -10.86 -6.20
CA ALA A 520 -3.89 -10.32 -7.27
C ALA A 520 -3.73 -8.82 -7.08
N MET A 521 -2.49 -8.32 -7.19
CA MET A 521 -2.18 -6.90 -7.12
C MET A 521 -1.32 -6.49 -8.30
N PHE A 522 -1.53 -5.28 -8.82
CA PHE A 522 -0.69 -4.64 -9.83
C PHE A 522 -0.60 -3.13 -9.63
N TYR A 523 0.47 -2.54 -10.11
CA TYR A 523 0.72 -1.11 -9.98
C TYR A 523 -0.08 -0.32 -11.01
N GLY A 524 -0.65 0.80 -10.58
CA GLY A 524 -1.50 1.65 -11.40
C GLY A 524 -0.80 2.15 -12.66
N GLY A 525 -1.48 1.98 -13.81
CA GLY A 525 -0.93 2.29 -15.13
C GLY A 525 -0.25 1.13 -15.84
N ASP A 526 0.05 0.02 -15.17
CA ASP A 526 0.62 -1.17 -15.83
C ASP A 526 -0.30 -1.71 -16.92
N GLU A 527 -1.61 -1.58 -16.74
CA GLU A 527 -2.65 -2.01 -17.68
C GLU A 527 -2.68 -1.19 -18.99
N PHE A 528 -2.00 -0.06 -19.03
CA PHE A 528 -1.76 0.72 -20.25
C PHE A 528 -0.28 1.06 -20.45
N CYS A 529 0.60 0.20 -19.97
CA CYS A 529 2.05 0.27 -20.18
C CYS A 529 2.67 1.57 -19.67
N ASN A 530 2.35 2.01 -18.46
CA ASN A 530 3.01 3.15 -17.82
C ASN A 530 4.52 2.95 -17.76
N THR A 531 5.29 4.03 -17.90
CA THR A 531 6.76 4.03 -17.82
C THR A 531 7.25 5.10 -16.86
N GLN A 532 8.26 4.77 -16.08
CA GLN A 532 9.08 5.68 -15.29
C GLN A 532 10.44 5.94 -15.96
N PHE A 533 10.53 5.61 -17.29
CA PHE A 533 11.74 5.77 -18.09
C PHE A 533 12.96 5.05 -17.51
N GLY A 534 12.73 3.87 -16.90
CA GLY A 534 13.77 3.09 -16.26
C GLY A 534 14.17 3.56 -14.86
N ASN A 535 13.52 4.57 -14.31
CA ASN A 535 13.68 4.91 -12.90
C ASN A 535 12.91 3.89 -12.05
N ASN A 536 13.62 3.11 -11.25
CA ASN A 536 13.03 2.07 -10.41
C ASN A 536 12.92 2.46 -8.93
N ASN A 537 13.07 3.77 -8.61
CA ASN A 537 13.00 4.31 -7.26
C ASN A 537 12.53 5.77 -7.29
N ALA A 538 11.33 6.00 -7.80
CA ALA A 538 10.81 7.33 -8.12
C ALA A 538 10.31 8.13 -6.89
N TYR A 539 10.78 7.81 -5.68
CA TYR A 539 10.30 8.33 -4.40
C TYR A 539 10.32 9.86 -4.27
N CYS A 540 11.15 10.54 -5.06
CA CYS A 540 11.34 11.99 -5.02
C CYS A 540 10.90 12.71 -6.31
N GLN A 541 10.26 12.03 -7.26
CA GLN A 541 9.97 12.53 -8.59
C GLN A 541 8.51 13.01 -8.70
N ASP A 542 8.23 14.27 -8.42
CA ASP A 542 6.91 14.88 -8.67
C ASP A 542 6.85 15.48 -10.07
N ASN A 543 6.95 14.63 -11.08
CA ASN A 543 6.97 15.01 -12.49
C ASN A 543 6.56 13.84 -13.40
N ILE A 544 6.80 13.97 -14.70
CA ILE A 544 6.45 12.97 -15.72
C ILE A 544 7.04 11.57 -15.48
N ILE A 545 8.04 11.41 -14.60
CA ILE A 545 8.57 10.09 -14.23
C ILE A 545 7.55 9.33 -13.41
N SER A 546 6.83 10.00 -12.50
CA SER A 546 5.88 9.37 -11.58
C SER A 546 4.42 9.59 -11.94
N TRP A 547 4.11 10.66 -12.71
CA TRP A 547 2.72 10.91 -13.09
C TRP A 547 2.28 9.97 -14.21
N LEU A 548 1.06 9.46 -14.12
CA LEU A 548 0.48 8.61 -15.17
C LEU A 548 0.17 9.43 -16.42
N ASP A 549 0.81 9.07 -17.53
CA ASP A 549 0.47 9.59 -18.86
C ASP A 549 -0.74 8.84 -19.44
N TRP A 550 -1.92 9.43 -19.32
CA TRP A 550 -3.18 8.85 -19.78
C TRP A 550 -3.30 8.78 -21.32
N THR A 551 -2.42 9.43 -22.09
CA THR A 551 -2.37 9.25 -23.55
C THR A 551 -1.94 7.84 -23.91
N ARG A 552 -1.19 7.16 -23.03
CA ARG A 552 -0.78 5.77 -23.21
C ARG A 552 -1.97 4.80 -23.20
N LEU A 553 -3.06 5.15 -22.57
CA LEU A 553 -4.30 4.36 -22.60
C LEU A 553 -4.80 4.16 -24.03
N GLU A 554 -4.72 5.18 -24.89
CA GLU A 554 -5.08 5.05 -26.31
C GLU A 554 -4.00 4.31 -27.10
N LYS A 555 -2.73 4.63 -26.86
CA LYS A 555 -1.58 3.95 -27.51
C LYS A 555 -1.54 2.45 -27.24
N TYR A 556 -1.93 2.04 -26.03
CA TYR A 556 -1.91 0.67 -25.57
C TYR A 556 -3.30 0.12 -25.25
N ARG A 557 -4.32 0.60 -25.97
CA ARG A 557 -5.73 0.18 -25.81
C ARG A 557 -5.90 -1.34 -25.79
N GLU A 558 -5.18 -2.03 -26.67
CA GLU A 558 -5.16 -3.49 -26.73
C GLU A 558 -4.76 -4.14 -25.40
N ILE A 559 -3.77 -3.58 -24.71
CA ILE A 559 -3.30 -4.11 -23.44
C ILE A 559 -4.35 -3.87 -22.35
N HIS A 560 -4.89 -2.65 -22.28
CA HIS A 560 -5.96 -2.32 -21.36
C HIS A 560 -7.19 -3.23 -21.52
N ASP A 561 -7.65 -3.43 -22.76
CA ASP A 561 -8.79 -4.29 -23.05
C ASP A 561 -8.49 -5.76 -22.71
N PHE A 562 -7.25 -6.21 -22.92
CA PHE A 562 -6.78 -7.53 -22.49
C PHE A 562 -6.83 -7.69 -20.97
N VAL A 563 -6.32 -6.71 -20.23
CA VAL A 563 -6.32 -6.76 -18.73
C VAL A 563 -7.76 -6.77 -18.21
N ARG A 564 -8.62 -5.91 -18.74
CA ARG A 564 -10.05 -5.87 -18.38
C ARG A 564 -10.73 -7.22 -18.64
N TYR A 565 -10.46 -7.84 -19.79
CA TYR A 565 -10.95 -9.17 -20.12
C TYR A 565 -10.46 -10.23 -19.13
N MET A 566 -9.16 -10.24 -18.81
CA MET A 566 -8.58 -11.19 -17.87
C MET A 566 -9.12 -11.03 -16.44
N ILE A 567 -9.40 -9.80 -16.00
CA ILE A 567 -10.07 -9.53 -14.73
C ILE A 567 -11.49 -10.13 -14.74
N GLY A 568 -12.25 -9.91 -15.82
CA GLY A 568 -13.57 -10.51 -16.02
C GLY A 568 -13.51 -12.04 -16.05
N PHE A 569 -12.52 -12.61 -16.74
CA PHE A 569 -12.26 -14.04 -16.80
C PHE A 569 -11.99 -14.63 -15.41
N ARG A 570 -11.10 -14.01 -14.63
CA ARG A 570 -10.81 -14.42 -13.25
C ARG A 570 -12.07 -14.40 -12.37
N LYS A 571 -12.90 -13.36 -12.50
CA LYS A 571 -14.17 -13.25 -11.76
C LYS A 571 -15.15 -14.34 -12.16
N ARG A 572 -15.24 -14.68 -13.43
CA ARG A 572 -16.13 -15.73 -13.96
C ARG A 572 -15.75 -17.13 -13.47
N TYR A 573 -14.46 -17.45 -13.40
CA TYR A 573 -13.95 -18.78 -13.04
C TYR A 573 -13.39 -18.78 -11.62
N ALA A 574 -14.26 -19.04 -10.63
CA ALA A 574 -13.89 -19.03 -9.20
C ALA A 574 -12.75 -20.00 -8.86
N ILE A 575 -12.63 -21.11 -9.62
CA ILE A 575 -11.58 -22.12 -9.46
C ILE A 575 -10.16 -21.58 -9.60
N LEU A 576 -9.98 -20.42 -10.26
CA LEU A 576 -8.69 -19.74 -10.37
C LEU A 576 -8.30 -19.02 -9.07
N ARG A 577 -9.26 -18.67 -8.24
CA ARG A 577 -9.07 -17.83 -7.04
C ARG A 577 -9.05 -18.65 -5.76
N LYS A 578 -9.91 -19.64 -5.69
CA LYS A 578 -10.19 -20.44 -4.48
C LYS A 578 -10.54 -21.88 -4.80
N LYS A 579 -10.47 -22.72 -3.79
CA LYS A 579 -11.01 -24.07 -3.85
C LYS A 579 -12.52 -24.02 -3.91
N THR A 580 -13.10 -24.77 -4.84
CA THR A 580 -14.54 -24.95 -4.96
C THR A 580 -14.92 -26.42 -4.70
N LYS A 581 -16.21 -26.77 -4.81
CA LYS A 581 -16.62 -28.18 -4.71
C LYS A 581 -15.99 -29.01 -5.84
N PRO A 582 -15.67 -30.29 -5.61
CA PRO A 582 -15.16 -31.17 -6.66
C PRO A 582 -16.14 -31.28 -7.85
N VAL A 583 -15.57 -31.38 -9.05
CA VAL A 583 -16.37 -31.67 -10.26
C VAL A 583 -17.01 -33.05 -10.22
N ALA A 584 -18.14 -33.21 -10.87
CA ALA A 584 -18.85 -34.47 -10.95
C ALA A 584 -18.08 -35.59 -11.71
N CYS A 585 -17.10 -35.21 -12.54
CA CYS A 585 -16.27 -36.11 -13.33
C CYS A 585 -14.98 -36.59 -12.66
N ASN A 586 -14.79 -36.34 -11.36
CA ASN A 586 -13.66 -36.77 -10.55
C ASN A 586 -12.28 -36.28 -11.01
N LEU A 587 -12.21 -35.14 -11.72
CA LEU A 587 -10.89 -34.48 -11.98
C LEU A 587 -10.36 -33.87 -10.69
N PRO A 588 -9.04 -33.90 -10.47
CA PRO A 588 -8.43 -33.25 -9.32
C PRO A 588 -8.61 -31.74 -9.42
N GLU A 589 -8.69 -31.07 -8.27
CA GLU A 589 -8.82 -29.61 -8.16
C GLU A 589 -7.73 -28.86 -8.92
N ILE A 590 -6.48 -29.33 -8.81
CA ILE A 590 -5.32 -28.83 -9.55
C ILE A 590 -4.53 -30.04 -10.06
N SER A 591 -4.08 -29.95 -11.31
CA SER A 591 -3.15 -30.94 -11.87
C SER A 591 -2.12 -30.26 -12.78
N ILE A 592 -0.93 -30.86 -12.85
CA ILE A 592 0.22 -30.35 -13.56
C ILE A 592 0.47 -31.20 -14.82
N HIS A 593 0.72 -30.51 -15.94
CA HIS A 593 0.89 -31.10 -17.27
C HIS A 593 2.07 -30.44 -18.00
N ASN A 594 3.25 -30.99 -17.81
CA ASN A 594 4.48 -30.42 -18.42
C ASN A 594 4.81 -31.14 -19.72
N GLY A 595 4.33 -30.62 -20.85
CA GLY A 595 4.48 -31.21 -22.18
C GLY A 595 3.54 -32.38 -22.45
N TYR A 596 3.27 -33.22 -21.46
CA TYR A 596 2.37 -34.38 -21.53
C TYR A 596 1.31 -34.34 -20.44
N PRO A 597 0.11 -34.88 -20.69
CA PRO A 597 -0.93 -34.96 -19.67
C PRO A 597 -0.46 -35.72 -18.42
N TRP A 598 -0.82 -35.16 -17.25
CA TRP A 598 -0.54 -35.76 -15.94
C TRP A 598 0.95 -35.88 -15.58
N ASN A 599 1.81 -35.21 -16.33
CA ASN A 599 3.25 -35.16 -16.02
C ASN A 599 3.56 -33.96 -15.14
N GLY A 600 3.72 -34.17 -13.83
CA GLY A 600 4.10 -33.13 -12.86
C GLY A 600 5.61 -32.83 -12.82
N GLY A 601 6.44 -33.60 -13.57
CA GLY A 601 7.90 -33.44 -13.54
C GLY A 601 8.38 -32.21 -14.30
N THR A 602 9.32 -31.47 -13.68
CA THR A 602 10.06 -30.38 -14.32
C THR A 602 11.56 -30.66 -14.24
N ASP A 603 12.29 -30.37 -15.29
CA ASP A 603 13.76 -30.39 -15.29
C ASP A 603 14.35 -28.98 -15.42
N SER A 604 15.66 -28.85 -15.33
CA SER A 604 16.35 -27.55 -15.43
C SER A 604 16.18 -26.85 -16.78
N ASN A 605 15.78 -27.59 -17.82
CA ASN A 605 15.58 -27.08 -19.16
C ASN A 605 14.11 -26.77 -19.46
N SER A 606 13.19 -27.19 -18.59
CA SER A 606 11.76 -26.91 -18.76
C SER A 606 11.47 -25.41 -18.76
N ARG A 607 10.80 -24.93 -19.80
CA ARG A 607 10.24 -23.57 -19.92
C ARG A 607 8.76 -23.59 -20.30
N LEU A 608 8.20 -24.78 -20.43
CA LEU A 608 6.80 -25.02 -20.74
C LEU A 608 6.12 -25.59 -19.49
N ILE A 609 5.07 -24.93 -19.05
CA ILE A 609 4.22 -25.39 -17.96
C ILE A 609 2.78 -25.45 -18.40
N GLY A 610 2.01 -26.40 -17.87
CA GLY A 610 0.56 -26.50 -18.01
C GLY A 610 -0.07 -26.82 -16.66
N ILE A 611 -1.08 -26.08 -16.28
CA ILE A 611 -1.82 -26.22 -15.02
C ILE A 611 -3.30 -26.31 -15.36
N MET A 612 -3.96 -27.38 -14.92
CA MET A 612 -5.41 -27.50 -15.04
C MET A 612 -6.05 -27.29 -13.67
N TYR A 613 -7.05 -26.44 -13.65
CA TYR A 613 -7.95 -26.24 -12.52
C TYR A 613 -9.29 -26.86 -12.84
N ALA A 614 -9.90 -27.55 -11.88
CA ALA A 614 -11.22 -28.15 -12.04
C ALA A 614 -12.04 -28.05 -10.75
N GLY A 615 -13.28 -27.64 -10.86
CA GLY A 615 -14.19 -27.47 -9.73
C GLY A 615 -15.58 -27.07 -10.19
N ARG A 616 -16.53 -26.99 -9.27
CA ARG A 616 -17.85 -26.44 -9.54
C ARG A 616 -17.76 -24.90 -9.59
N ASP A 617 -18.63 -24.30 -10.38
CA ASP A 617 -18.81 -22.84 -10.35
C ASP A 617 -19.32 -22.37 -8.98
N GLU A 618 -19.32 -21.06 -8.71
CA GLU A 618 -19.74 -20.48 -7.43
C GLU A 618 -21.18 -20.85 -7.03
N HIS A 619 -22.05 -21.10 -8.03
CA HIS A 619 -23.47 -21.39 -7.82
C HIS A 619 -23.77 -22.90 -7.84
N ASP A 620 -22.75 -23.75 -7.94
CA ASP A 620 -22.87 -25.21 -8.02
C ASP A 620 -23.77 -25.68 -9.18
N THR A 621 -23.75 -24.97 -10.31
CA THR A 621 -24.60 -25.22 -11.46
C THR A 621 -23.91 -26.01 -12.56
N ARG A 622 -22.59 -25.88 -12.72
CA ARG A 622 -21.79 -26.52 -13.78
C ARG A 622 -20.39 -26.86 -13.29
N ASP A 623 -19.73 -27.75 -14.03
CA ASP A 623 -18.32 -28.01 -13.89
C ASP A 623 -17.53 -26.93 -14.64
N ASP A 624 -16.61 -26.26 -13.97
CA ASP A 624 -15.63 -25.37 -14.57
C ASP A 624 -14.29 -26.10 -14.65
N ILE A 625 -13.68 -26.12 -15.84
CA ILE A 625 -12.35 -26.68 -16.07
C ILE A 625 -11.57 -25.66 -16.90
N VAL A 626 -10.46 -25.18 -16.34
CA VAL A 626 -9.58 -24.18 -16.99
C VAL A 626 -8.16 -24.76 -17.10
N PHE A 627 -7.56 -24.63 -18.28
CA PHE A 627 -6.18 -25.04 -18.52
C PHE A 627 -5.34 -23.79 -18.84
N TYR A 628 -4.38 -23.48 -18.00
CA TYR A 628 -3.38 -22.44 -18.21
C TYR A 628 -2.10 -23.09 -18.73
N CYS A 629 -1.57 -22.58 -19.85
CA CYS A 629 -0.30 -23.00 -20.44
C CYS A 629 0.60 -21.82 -20.69
N MET A 630 1.88 -21.88 -20.29
CA MET A 630 2.88 -20.86 -20.56
C MET A 630 4.13 -21.47 -21.15
N ASN A 631 4.52 -20.97 -22.32
CA ASN A 631 5.81 -21.22 -22.95
C ASN A 631 6.72 -20.00 -22.75
N ALA A 632 7.67 -20.10 -21.84
CA ALA A 632 8.65 -19.04 -21.57
C ALA A 632 9.92 -19.19 -22.43
N TYR A 633 9.94 -20.12 -23.40
CA TYR A 633 11.06 -20.34 -24.32
C TYR A 633 10.96 -19.46 -25.58
N TRP A 634 12.04 -19.32 -26.30
CA TRP A 634 12.12 -18.52 -27.54
C TRP A 634 11.77 -19.29 -28.81
N GLU A 635 11.41 -20.56 -28.72
CA GLU A 635 10.93 -21.40 -29.81
C GLU A 635 9.51 -21.92 -29.51
N THR A 636 8.81 -22.34 -30.57
CA THR A 636 7.52 -23.02 -30.42
C THR A 636 7.69 -24.36 -29.72
N LEU A 637 6.98 -24.56 -28.64
CA LEU A 637 6.93 -25.84 -27.93
C LEU A 637 5.57 -26.50 -28.12
N VAL A 638 5.51 -27.80 -27.81
CA VAL A 638 4.32 -28.62 -27.98
C VAL A 638 3.81 -29.07 -26.61
N MET A 639 2.55 -28.76 -26.32
CA MET A 639 1.79 -29.23 -25.17
C MET A 639 0.77 -30.27 -25.62
N GLN A 640 0.76 -31.45 -25.04
CA GLN A 640 -0.34 -32.38 -25.17
C GLN A 640 -1.41 -32.07 -24.13
N LEU A 641 -2.66 -31.88 -24.60
CA LEU A 641 -3.78 -31.56 -23.71
C LEU A 641 -4.37 -32.85 -23.11
N PRO A 642 -4.82 -32.82 -21.84
CA PRO A 642 -5.55 -33.93 -21.24
C PRO A 642 -6.89 -34.15 -21.94
N GLU A 643 -7.32 -35.39 -21.98
CA GLU A 643 -8.67 -35.76 -22.47
C GLU A 643 -9.72 -35.21 -21.48
N LEU A 644 -10.75 -34.61 -22.06
CA LEU A 644 -11.89 -34.11 -21.29
C LEU A 644 -12.97 -35.19 -21.16
N PRO A 645 -13.64 -35.26 -20.02
CA PRO A 645 -14.75 -36.17 -19.80
C PRO A 645 -16.04 -35.69 -20.52
N ASN A 646 -17.02 -36.61 -20.64
CA ASN A 646 -18.39 -36.27 -21.02
C ASN A 646 -18.58 -35.58 -22.38
N GLY A 647 -17.61 -35.73 -23.32
CA GLY A 647 -17.69 -35.11 -24.64
C GLY A 647 -17.41 -33.62 -24.69
N LEU A 648 -16.93 -33.03 -23.56
CA LEU A 648 -16.45 -31.66 -23.53
C LEU A 648 -15.26 -31.48 -24.48
N GLN A 649 -15.09 -30.25 -24.99
CA GLN A 649 -14.02 -29.88 -25.89
C GLN A 649 -13.24 -28.68 -25.31
N TRP A 650 -11.97 -28.56 -25.67
CA TRP A 650 -11.17 -27.41 -25.33
C TRP A 650 -11.53 -26.20 -26.21
N LYS A 651 -11.71 -25.06 -25.60
CA LYS A 651 -11.90 -23.76 -26.26
C LYS A 651 -10.79 -22.83 -25.84
N VAL A 652 -10.04 -22.27 -26.80
CA VAL A 652 -9.02 -21.27 -26.54
C VAL A 652 -9.71 -19.94 -26.23
N CYS A 653 -9.50 -19.41 -25.05
CA CYS A 653 -10.04 -18.11 -24.62
C CYS A 653 -8.97 -17.01 -24.61
N VAL A 654 -7.71 -17.38 -24.42
CA VAL A 654 -6.57 -16.43 -24.37
C VAL A 654 -5.42 -17.01 -25.19
N ASN A 655 -4.81 -16.16 -26.01
CA ASN A 655 -3.55 -16.42 -26.69
C ASN A 655 -2.77 -15.11 -26.81
N THR A 656 -1.73 -14.93 -25.97
CA THR A 656 -0.97 -13.66 -25.89
C THR A 656 -0.11 -13.38 -27.11
N SER A 657 0.10 -14.36 -28.01
CA SER A 657 0.81 -14.14 -29.29
C SER A 657 -0.04 -13.46 -30.36
N VAL A 658 -1.36 -13.40 -30.18
CA VAL A 658 -2.28 -12.76 -31.10
C VAL A 658 -2.37 -11.26 -30.76
N GLU A 659 -2.32 -10.42 -31.80
CA GLU A 659 -2.68 -9.02 -31.69
C GLU A 659 -4.20 -8.89 -31.78
N TYR A 660 -4.82 -8.34 -30.75
CA TYR A 660 -6.25 -8.06 -30.72
C TYR A 660 -6.48 -6.67 -31.34
N LYS A 661 -6.83 -6.62 -32.64
CA LYS A 661 -7.02 -5.37 -33.38
C LYS A 661 -8.51 -5.03 -33.54
N ASP A 662 -8.80 -3.75 -33.72
CA ASP A 662 -10.05 -3.20 -34.23
C ASP A 662 -11.27 -3.22 -33.31
N GLY A 663 -11.09 -3.03 -31.99
CA GLY A 663 -12.23 -2.86 -31.06
C GLY A 663 -13.18 -4.06 -31.00
N ARG A 664 -12.76 -5.22 -31.50
CA ARG A 664 -13.50 -6.45 -31.33
C ARG A 664 -13.40 -6.91 -29.89
N ASP A 665 -14.50 -7.35 -29.35
CA ASP A 665 -14.54 -8.00 -28.05
C ASP A 665 -13.58 -9.21 -28.05
N MET A 666 -12.78 -9.34 -27.00
CA MET A 666 -11.85 -10.47 -26.82
C MET A 666 -12.57 -11.82 -26.94
N GLU A 667 -13.83 -11.89 -26.53
CA GLU A 667 -14.64 -13.08 -26.71
C GLU A 667 -14.83 -13.50 -28.16
N SER A 668 -14.72 -12.57 -29.13
CA SER A 668 -14.79 -12.85 -30.56
C SER A 668 -13.60 -13.60 -31.14
N TYR A 669 -12.49 -13.66 -30.39
CA TYR A 669 -11.27 -14.40 -30.77
C TYR A 669 -11.22 -15.81 -30.20
N THR A 670 -12.24 -16.26 -29.48
CA THR A 670 -12.30 -17.60 -28.92
C THR A 670 -12.72 -18.61 -29.97
N GLU A 671 -12.06 -19.76 -30.02
CA GLU A 671 -12.36 -20.84 -30.95
C GLU A 671 -12.26 -22.21 -30.29
N PHE A 672 -13.10 -23.17 -30.75
CA PHE A 672 -12.99 -24.57 -30.30
C PHE A 672 -11.69 -25.19 -30.83
N TYR A 673 -11.02 -25.94 -29.97
CA TYR A 673 -9.78 -26.61 -30.26
C TYR A 673 -9.97 -28.14 -30.25
N TYR A 674 -9.92 -28.74 -31.42
CA TYR A 674 -10.25 -30.18 -31.60
C TYR A 674 -9.03 -31.09 -31.59
N LYS A 675 -7.81 -30.54 -31.46
CA LYS A 675 -6.57 -31.31 -31.50
C LYS A 675 -6.09 -31.61 -30.08
N LYS A 676 -5.55 -32.83 -29.88
CA LYS A 676 -4.94 -33.22 -28.60
C LYS A 676 -3.56 -32.56 -28.38
N THR A 677 -2.98 -31.96 -29.39
CA THR A 677 -1.63 -31.37 -29.38
C THR A 677 -1.73 -29.90 -29.69
N LEU A 678 -1.34 -29.05 -28.74
CA LEU A 678 -1.31 -27.60 -28.83
C LEU A 678 0.12 -27.15 -29.14
N LYS A 679 0.31 -26.40 -30.23
CA LYS A 679 1.56 -25.67 -30.51
C LYS A 679 1.49 -24.34 -29.77
N VAL A 680 2.39 -24.15 -28.80
CA VAL A 680 2.48 -22.93 -28.02
C VAL A 680 3.60 -22.06 -28.60
N PRO A 681 3.29 -20.91 -29.22
CA PRO A 681 4.31 -20.04 -29.82
C PRO A 681 5.37 -19.58 -28.81
N PRO A 682 6.50 -19.00 -29.28
CA PRO A 682 7.51 -18.44 -28.39
C PRO A 682 6.94 -17.40 -27.44
N ARG A 683 7.37 -17.40 -26.18
CA ARG A 683 7.02 -16.37 -25.20
C ARG A 683 5.50 -16.13 -25.12
N THR A 684 4.71 -17.20 -24.96
CA THR A 684 3.26 -17.13 -25.09
C THR A 684 2.53 -17.85 -23.99
N ALA A 685 1.55 -17.17 -23.40
CA ALA A 685 0.54 -17.79 -22.54
C ALA A 685 -0.73 -18.12 -23.34
N ILE A 686 -1.29 -19.30 -23.12
CA ILE A 686 -2.57 -19.73 -23.68
C ILE A 686 -3.47 -20.22 -22.55
N VAL A 687 -4.73 -19.78 -22.54
CA VAL A 687 -5.74 -20.24 -21.58
C VAL A 687 -6.88 -20.89 -22.35
N LEU A 688 -7.23 -22.11 -21.94
CA LEU A 688 -8.35 -22.86 -22.49
C LEU A 688 -9.37 -23.16 -21.40
N VAL A 689 -10.63 -23.27 -21.82
CA VAL A 689 -11.73 -23.75 -20.98
C VAL A 689 -12.36 -24.98 -21.62
N ALA A 690 -12.93 -25.85 -20.81
CA ALA A 690 -13.73 -26.99 -21.28
C ALA A 690 -15.19 -26.55 -21.46
N GLU A 691 -15.72 -26.69 -22.66
CA GLU A 691 -17.13 -26.41 -23.00
C GLU A 691 -17.73 -27.57 -23.79
#